data_1733f37fdc799cbf1dacbbdc85ce6b4e
#
_entry.id   1733f37fdc799cbf1dacbbdc85ce6b4e
#
_cell.length_a   1.000
_cell.length_b   1.000
_cell.length_c   1.000
_cell.angle_alpha   90.00
_cell.angle_beta   90.00
_cell.angle_gamma   90.00
#
_symmetry.space_group_name_H-M   'P 1'
#
loop_
_entity.id
_entity.type
_entity.pdbx_description
1 polymer ?
#
loop_
_entity_poly.entity_id
_entity_poly.type
_entity_poly.pdbx_seq_one_letter_code
_entity_poly.pdbx_strand_id
1 'polypeptide(L)'
;MSLDKKSLTERDICTKFINPALEAAGWDLMHQIREQYYFTDGRVIVQGKTVKRGDRKFADYLLLHESKIRLAIIEAKDNNHSVGDGMQQGLEYAQTLDIPFVFSTNGDGFLFHDRLAKTGVVEQELPLSGFPSPSDLWERYCQAKHITPATLPIITQPYFSGDREPRYFQQIAINRTIEAIANGQKRVLLVMATGTGKTFTAFQIIWRLWKSGTAKRILFLADRNILIDQTMVNDFKHFKGAMAKLSPKSKTIELTDGKRVDLKTAIQQDRKIDKSYEIYMSLYQAVSGTDDERNIYKQFSPDFFDLIVIDECHRGSAAEDSSWREILSYFTSATQVGLTATPKETKDVSNTDYFGEPVYTYSLKQGIEDGFLAPYKVVRIDIDRDSGWRPESGKLDKAGHLIEDRIYNQKDMDRTLVLEQRTALVAKKVTEFLKATNRFDKTIVFCDDIDHAERMRQALVNENADLVAQNHKYVMRITGDNAEGKAELDQFIHPEEKYPVIVTTSELMTTGVDAQTCKLIVLDKNIQSMTKFKQIIGRGTRINEDFGKLFFTIMDFKKATELFADKDFDGEPVVIYEPKPGESVVPPDDLSGEEAQADGDEFHQEDGSQDADPANDTGEGGGGTMTDPLPGKRTKYVVADVEVKVVSERVQYYGNDGKLITESLKDYTRKAVLGEFSSLDAFLQRWTTADQKQAVLTELEQHGVFFEELAEQVGKDLDPFDLVCHVAFDQPPLTRRERADNVKKRNYFAKYGEQARAVLEALLDKYADEGIGTIETVNVLNVQPLTKFGTPVEIVRLFGGKAQYEKALRELESALYVAV
;
A
#
# COMPACT_ATOMS: atom_id res chain seq x y z
N MET A 1 39.87 40.97 -31.07
CA MET A 1 39.89 40.54 -29.64
C MET A 1 39.24 39.17 -29.58
N SER A 2 39.97 38.13 -29.23
CA SER A 2 39.36 36.82 -28.96
C SER A 2 38.44 36.95 -27.77
N LEU A 3 37.23 36.47 -27.87
CA LEU A 3 36.25 36.46 -26.79
C LEU A 3 36.85 35.61 -25.66
N ASP A 4 37.00 36.21 -24.46
CA ASP A 4 37.42 35.42 -23.30
C ASP A 4 36.23 34.59 -22.80
N LYS A 5 36.25 33.30 -23.11
CA LYS A 5 35.17 32.39 -22.77
C LYS A 5 34.94 32.28 -21.25
N LYS A 6 35.99 32.45 -20.44
CA LYS A 6 35.90 32.36 -18.98
C LYS A 6 35.09 33.49 -18.34
N SER A 7 34.93 34.60 -19.06
CA SER A 7 34.11 35.74 -18.61
C SER A 7 32.61 35.58 -18.99
N LEU A 8 32.27 34.54 -19.74
CA LEU A 8 30.91 34.30 -20.22
C LEU A 8 30.08 33.50 -19.18
N THR A 9 28.80 33.83 -19.13
CA THR A 9 27.84 33.04 -18.35
C THR A 9 27.54 31.71 -19.05
N GLU A 10 27.07 30.74 -18.34
CA GLU A 10 26.58 29.45 -18.90
C GLU A 10 25.60 29.67 -20.06
N ARG A 11 24.67 30.61 -19.92
CA ARG A 11 23.74 31.01 -20.98
C ARG A 11 24.43 31.55 -22.22
N ASP A 12 25.51 32.32 -22.05
CA ASP A 12 26.34 32.81 -23.18
C ASP A 12 27.04 31.66 -23.87
N ILE A 13 27.54 30.68 -23.11
CA ILE A 13 28.12 29.43 -23.66
C ILE A 13 27.10 28.67 -24.48
N CYS A 14 25.88 28.47 -23.95
CA CYS A 14 24.78 27.83 -24.67
C CYS A 14 24.51 28.52 -26.01
N THR A 15 24.29 29.83 -25.97
CA THR A 15 23.88 30.61 -27.17
C THR A 15 25.00 30.73 -28.22
N LYS A 16 26.26 30.94 -27.78
CA LYS A 16 27.35 31.28 -28.68
C LYS A 16 28.16 30.10 -29.20
N PHE A 17 28.12 28.96 -28.49
CA PHE A 17 28.95 27.80 -28.82
C PHE A 17 28.13 26.51 -28.98
N ILE A 18 27.17 26.21 -28.08
CA ILE A 18 26.43 24.97 -28.13
C ILE A 18 25.39 25.01 -29.25
N ASN A 19 24.49 26.02 -29.27
CA ASN A 19 23.48 26.14 -30.31
C ASN A 19 24.07 26.13 -31.75
N PRO A 20 25.13 26.89 -32.06
CA PRO A 20 25.74 26.77 -33.38
C PRO A 20 26.36 25.41 -33.70
N ALA A 21 26.88 24.68 -32.69
CA ALA A 21 27.40 23.33 -32.89
C ALA A 21 26.27 22.33 -33.21
N LEU A 22 25.12 22.47 -32.52
CA LEU A 22 23.92 21.63 -32.76
C LEU A 22 23.34 21.89 -34.16
N GLU A 23 23.23 23.18 -34.56
CA GLU A 23 22.75 23.53 -35.91
C GLU A 23 23.71 23.02 -36.98
N ALA A 24 25.02 23.16 -36.80
CA ALA A 24 26.02 22.64 -37.71
C ALA A 24 25.99 21.11 -37.86
N ALA A 25 25.58 20.39 -36.80
CA ALA A 25 25.36 18.93 -36.81
C ALA A 25 24.01 18.56 -37.43
N GLY A 26 23.17 19.53 -37.83
CA GLY A 26 21.90 19.29 -38.50
C GLY A 26 20.68 19.15 -37.57
N TRP A 27 20.79 19.59 -36.32
CA TRP A 27 19.65 19.61 -35.41
C TRP A 27 18.76 20.83 -35.67
N ASP A 28 17.43 20.60 -35.72
CA ASP A 28 16.44 21.69 -35.79
C ASP A 28 16.15 22.24 -34.39
N LEU A 29 16.64 23.48 -34.13
CA LEU A 29 16.45 24.15 -32.84
C LEU A 29 14.97 24.35 -32.49
N MET A 30 14.09 24.49 -33.47
CA MET A 30 12.67 24.75 -33.22
C MET A 30 11.86 23.49 -32.90
N HIS A 31 12.19 22.37 -33.52
CA HIS A 31 11.37 21.16 -33.46
C HIS A 31 12.02 20.01 -32.68
N GLN A 32 13.34 19.90 -32.74
CA GLN A 32 14.07 18.78 -32.15
C GLN A 32 14.75 19.09 -30.82
N ILE A 33 14.82 20.37 -30.43
CA ILE A 33 15.50 20.81 -29.21
C ILE A 33 14.50 21.46 -28.25
N ARG A 34 14.65 21.12 -26.97
CA ARG A 34 13.99 21.82 -25.86
C ARG A 34 15.08 22.31 -24.92
N GLU A 35 15.22 23.62 -24.83
CA GLU A 35 16.11 24.29 -23.88
C GLU A 35 15.39 24.39 -22.53
N GLN A 36 16.13 24.29 -21.43
CA GLN A 36 15.63 24.38 -20.05
C GLN A 36 14.40 23.50 -19.81
N TYR A 37 14.55 22.21 -20.13
CA TYR A 37 13.45 21.24 -20.09
C TYR A 37 13.14 20.82 -18.67
N TYR A 38 12.06 21.35 -18.10
CA TYR A 38 11.55 20.97 -16.79
C TYR A 38 10.82 19.64 -16.85
N PHE A 39 11.14 18.71 -15.93
CA PHE A 39 10.51 17.39 -15.90
C PHE A 39 9.90 17.02 -14.56
N THR A 40 10.21 17.72 -13.45
CA THR A 40 9.55 17.59 -12.15
C THR A 40 8.84 18.89 -11.77
N ASP A 41 7.84 18.78 -10.90
CA ASP A 41 7.14 19.97 -10.34
C ASP A 41 7.78 20.46 -9.04
N GLY A 42 8.84 19.79 -8.58
CA GLY A 42 9.49 20.04 -7.28
C GLY A 42 8.70 19.43 -6.12
N ARG A 43 9.40 18.72 -5.24
CA ARG A 43 8.80 18.07 -4.06
C ARG A 43 8.02 19.07 -3.22
N VAL A 44 6.85 18.68 -2.73
CA VAL A 44 6.11 19.46 -1.74
C VAL A 44 6.76 19.26 -0.37
N ILE A 45 7.30 20.33 0.20
CA ILE A 45 7.96 20.37 1.52
C ILE A 45 6.95 20.91 2.52
N VAL A 46 6.64 20.12 3.55
CA VAL A 46 5.69 20.48 4.61
C VAL A 46 6.44 20.62 5.92
N GLN A 47 6.46 21.83 6.48
CA GLN A 47 7.09 22.13 7.78
C GLN A 47 6.04 22.78 8.69
N GLY A 48 5.56 22.03 9.69
CA GLY A 48 4.45 22.49 10.52
C GLY A 48 3.21 22.82 9.69
N LYS A 49 2.80 24.10 9.71
CA LYS A 49 1.71 24.66 8.87
C LYS A 49 2.18 25.25 7.54
N THR A 50 3.49 25.46 7.40
CA THR A 50 4.04 26.02 6.17
C THR A 50 4.24 24.96 5.12
N VAL A 51 3.82 25.26 3.90
CA VAL A 51 4.00 24.37 2.76
C VAL A 51 4.66 25.15 1.63
N LYS A 52 5.73 24.61 1.07
CA LYS A 52 6.44 25.18 -0.07
C LYS A 52 6.79 24.11 -1.10
N ARG A 53 7.01 24.51 -2.34
CA ARG A 53 7.60 23.66 -3.36
C ARG A 53 9.12 23.72 -3.25
N GLY A 54 9.77 22.60 -3.39
CA GLY A 54 11.21 22.50 -3.65
C GLY A 54 11.55 22.86 -5.09
N ASP A 55 12.83 22.82 -5.41
CA ASP A 55 13.31 23.14 -6.74
C ASP A 55 12.84 22.14 -7.78
N ARG A 56 12.52 22.64 -8.97
CA ARG A 56 12.20 21.83 -10.13
C ARG A 56 13.49 21.33 -10.77
N LYS A 57 13.55 20.07 -11.13
CA LYS A 57 14.65 19.54 -11.93
C LYS A 57 14.43 19.90 -13.40
N PHE A 58 15.49 20.37 -14.04
CA PHE A 58 15.48 20.65 -15.46
C PHE A 58 16.81 20.25 -16.10
N ALA A 59 16.76 19.85 -17.35
CA ALA A 59 17.94 19.63 -18.18
C ALA A 59 18.17 20.86 -19.08
N ASP A 60 19.42 21.24 -19.29
CA ASP A 60 19.73 22.41 -20.12
C ASP A 60 19.23 22.21 -21.55
N TYR A 61 19.45 21.03 -22.11
CA TYR A 61 18.89 20.64 -23.39
C TYR A 61 18.35 19.22 -23.39
N LEU A 62 17.19 19.06 -24.01
CA LEU A 62 16.62 17.76 -24.39
C LEU A 62 16.56 17.68 -25.90
N LEU A 63 17.20 16.66 -26.48
CA LEU A 63 17.20 16.41 -27.92
C LEU A 63 16.17 15.32 -28.26
N LEU A 64 15.37 15.59 -29.29
CA LEU A 64 14.25 14.74 -29.71
C LEU A 64 14.42 14.27 -31.14
N HIS A 65 14.04 13.02 -31.42
CA HIS A 65 13.76 12.58 -32.78
C HIS A 65 12.42 13.18 -33.26
N GLU A 66 12.21 13.21 -34.58
CA GLU A 66 11.04 13.84 -35.25
C GLU A 66 9.69 13.49 -34.62
N SER A 67 9.53 12.28 -34.13
CA SER A 67 8.30 11.78 -33.47
C SER A 67 8.22 12.07 -31.99
N LYS A 68 9.03 12.99 -31.46
CA LYS A 68 9.12 13.32 -30.03
C LYS A 68 9.72 12.21 -29.14
N ILE A 69 10.49 11.29 -29.73
CA ILE A 69 11.27 10.31 -28.98
C ILE A 69 12.49 11.03 -28.40
N ARG A 70 12.72 10.89 -27.12
CA ARG A 70 13.85 11.48 -26.41
C ARG A 70 15.12 10.71 -26.77
N LEU A 71 16.13 11.39 -27.30
CA LEU A 71 17.39 10.79 -27.69
C LEU A 71 18.53 11.16 -26.74
N ALA A 72 18.69 12.44 -26.43
CA ALA A 72 19.83 12.90 -25.64
C ALA A 72 19.51 14.02 -24.68
N ILE A 73 20.33 14.12 -23.63
CA ILE A 73 20.43 15.28 -22.75
C ILE A 73 21.80 15.94 -22.96
N ILE A 74 21.84 17.27 -22.88
CA ILE A 74 23.09 18.02 -22.76
C ILE A 74 23.02 18.83 -21.48
N GLU A 75 24.02 18.69 -20.61
CA GLU A 75 24.26 19.53 -19.44
C GLU A 75 25.42 20.50 -19.77
N ALA A 76 25.14 21.79 -19.63
CA ALA A 76 26.09 22.86 -19.88
C ALA A 76 26.67 23.41 -18.57
N LYS A 77 27.90 23.85 -18.64
CA LYS A 77 28.56 24.59 -17.57
C LYS A 77 29.28 25.81 -18.17
N ASP A 78 29.55 26.84 -17.36
CA ASP A 78 30.40 27.91 -17.81
C ASP A 78 31.84 27.43 -18.07
N ASN A 79 32.64 28.24 -18.78
CA ASN A 79 33.96 27.82 -19.19
C ASN A 79 35.03 27.83 -18.07
N ASN A 80 34.62 28.08 -16.82
CA ASN A 80 35.49 27.89 -15.64
C ASN A 80 35.49 26.42 -15.15
N HIS A 81 34.56 25.65 -15.63
CA HIS A 81 34.41 24.21 -15.38
C HIS A 81 35.06 23.36 -16.46
N SER A 82 35.36 22.10 -16.17
CA SER A 82 35.82 21.17 -17.19
C SER A 82 34.66 20.68 -18.09
N VAL A 83 34.98 20.15 -19.26
CA VAL A 83 33.95 19.65 -20.20
C VAL A 83 33.08 18.54 -19.57
N GLY A 84 33.61 17.80 -18.62
CA GLY A 84 32.91 16.66 -17.98
C GLY A 84 32.15 17.02 -16.69
N ASP A 85 32.26 18.21 -16.16
CA ASP A 85 31.69 18.57 -14.84
C ASP A 85 30.15 18.43 -14.77
N GLY A 86 29.45 18.53 -15.88
CA GLY A 86 27.99 18.28 -15.97
C GLY A 86 27.59 16.83 -16.17
N MET A 87 28.54 15.91 -16.39
CA MET A 87 28.23 14.54 -16.82
C MET A 87 27.44 13.76 -15.75
N GLN A 88 27.82 13.85 -14.48
CA GLN A 88 27.15 13.11 -13.41
C GLN A 88 25.68 13.56 -13.25
N GLN A 89 25.44 14.86 -13.30
CA GLN A 89 24.09 15.44 -13.30
C GLN A 89 23.28 14.99 -14.53
N GLY A 90 23.90 15.02 -15.71
CA GLY A 90 23.28 14.57 -16.96
C GLY A 90 22.93 13.07 -16.92
N LEU A 91 23.79 12.23 -16.33
CA LEU A 91 23.51 10.79 -16.15
C LEU A 91 22.34 10.54 -15.20
N GLU A 92 22.25 11.25 -14.08
CA GLU A 92 21.11 11.17 -13.15
C GLU A 92 19.79 11.53 -13.86
N TYR A 93 19.80 12.63 -14.61
CA TYR A 93 18.64 13.06 -15.37
C TYR A 93 18.28 12.09 -16.51
N ALA A 94 19.29 11.58 -17.20
CA ALA A 94 19.07 10.57 -18.24
C ALA A 94 18.53 9.24 -17.69
N GLN A 95 18.94 8.86 -16.50
CA GLN A 95 18.37 7.70 -15.79
C GLN A 95 16.91 7.95 -15.43
N THR A 96 16.59 9.10 -14.86
CA THR A 96 15.21 9.49 -14.50
C THR A 96 14.30 9.56 -15.73
N LEU A 97 14.79 10.13 -16.84
CA LEU A 97 14.03 10.36 -18.07
C LEU A 97 14.07 9.19 -19.08
N ASP A 98 14.80 8.13 -18.77
CA ASP A 98 15.05 6.98 -19.67
C ASP A 98 15.65 7.39 -21.02
N ILE A 99 16.67 8.27 -20.97
CA ILE A 99 17.31 8.82 -22.15
C ILE A 99 18.63 8.08 -22.42
N PRO A 100 18.91 7.66 -23.67
CA PRO A 100 20.05 6.81 -23.97
C PRO A 100 21.39 7.55 -24.03
N PHE A 101 21.41 8.82 -24.45
CA PHE A 101 22.64 9.54 -24.72
C PHE A 101 22.78 10.78 -23.83
N VAL A 102 23.98 10.98 -23.30
CA VAL A 102 24.27 12.12 -22.41
C VAL A 102 25.48 12.87 -22.93
N PHE A 103 25.38 14.18 -22.92
CA PHE A 103 26.49 15.06 -23.24
C PHE A 103 26.71 16.06 -22.10
N SER A 104 27.96 16.29 -21.77
CA SER A 104 28.37 17.42 -20.91
C SER A 104 29.26 18.36 -21.71
N THR A 105 29.18 19.67 -21.46
CA THR A 105 29.92 20.64 -22.22
C THR A 105 30.17 21.95 -21.41
N ASN A 106 31.31 22.59 -21.64
CA ASN A 106 31.65 23.96 -21.19
C ASN A 106 31.86 24.94 -22.37
N GLY A 107 31.49 24.54 -23.59
CA GLY A 107 31.68 25.34 -24.81
C GLY A 107 33.05 25.17 -25.49
N ASP A 108 33.93 24.29 -25.01
CA ASP A 108 35.20 23.95 -25.69
C ASP A 108 35.07 22.65 -26.50
N GLY A 109 34.19 21.72 -26.04
CA GLY A 109 33.91 20.46 -26.65
C GLY A 109 32.76 19.80 -25.96
N PHE A 110 32.52 18.54 -26.24
CA PHE A 110 31.53 17.71 -25.59
C PHE A 110 32.18 16.44 -25.01
N LEU A 111 31.79 16.06 -23.79
CA LEU A 111 31.98 14.70 -23.33
C LEU A 111 30.70 13.95 -23.62
N PHE A 112 30.77 12.88 -24.41
CA PHE A 112 29.64 12.05 -24.82
C PHE A 112 29.65 10.73 -24.07
N HIS A 113 28.50 10.35 -23.46
CA HIS A 113 28.28 9.08 -22.79
C HIS A 113 27.12 8.30 -23.48
N ASP A 114 27.39 7.07 -23.88
CA ASP A 114 26.42 6.16 -24.50
C ASP A 114 25.95 5.13 -23.47
N ARG A 115 24.79 5.33 -22.87
CA ARG A 115 24.17 4.41 -21.89
C ARG A 115 23.70 3.09 -22.51
N LEU A 116 23.62 2.98 -23.81
CA LEU A 116 23.24 1.74 -24.51
C LEU A 116 24.43 0.86 -24.86
N ALA A 117 25.64 1.39 -24.77
CA ALA A 117 26.87 0.66 -25.03
C ALA A 117 27.10 -0.41 -23.97
N LYS A 118 27.09 -1.69 -24.41
CA LYS A 118 27.39 -2.86 -23.54
C LYS A 118 28.85 -3.28 -23.60
N THR A 119 29.58 -2.82 -24.59
CA THR A 119 31.00 -3.15 -24.85
C THR A 119 31.64 -1.98 -25.58
N GLY A 120 32.96 -1.84 -25.47
CA GLY A 120 33.71 -0.81 -26.16
C GLY A 120 33.81 0.49 -25.41
N VAL A 121 33.83 1.61 -26.12
CA VAL A 121 33.98 2.95 -25.54
C VAL A 121 32.62 3.47 -25.14
N VAL A 122 32.42 3.70 -23.86
CA VAL A 122 31.18 4.25 -23.26
C VAL A 122 31.22 5.77 -23.25
N GLU A 123 32.39 6.35 -22.94
CA GLU A 123 32.60 7.81 -22.93
C GLU A 123 33.71 8.22 -23.88
N GLN A 124 33.48 9.34 -24.59
CA GLN A 124 34.49 9.92 -25.46
C GLN A 124 34.33 11.43 -25.55
N GLU A 125 35.46 12.14 -25.65
CA GLU A 125 35.48 13.55 -25.94
C GLU A 125 35.25 13.81 -27.43
N LEU A 126 34.46 14.83 -27.75
CA LEU A 126 34.16 15.27 -29.11
C LEU A 126 34.46 16.76 -29.23
N PRO A 127 35.08 17.20 -30.33
CA PRO A 127 35.17 18.65 -30.61
C PRO A 127 33.75 19.20 -30.89
N LEU A 128 33.57 20.52 -30.75
CA LEU A 128 32.28 21.17 -31.05
C LEU A 128 31.75 20.83 -32.45
N SER A 129 32.63 20.72 -33.47
CA SER A 129 32.29 20.33 -34.82
C SER A 129 32.01 18.83 -35.00
N GLY A 130 32.24 18.04 -34.00
CA GLY A 130 32.06 16.57 -34.03
C GLY A 130 30.78 16.10 -33.33
N PHE A 131 29.87 17.00 -33.03
CA PHE A 131 28.58 16.61 -32.41
C PHE A 131 27.80 15.70 -33.38
N PRO A 132 27.24 14.56 -32.94
CA PRO A 132 26.55 13.63 -33.81
C PRO A 132 25.24 14.23 -34.34
N SER A 133 24.94 13.89 -35.64
CA SER A 133 23.67 14.31 -36.23
C SER A 133 22.45 13.60 -35.61
N PRO A 134 21.23 14.12 -35.85
CA PRO A 134 19.99 13.44 -35.45
C PRO A 134 19.89 12.01 -35.99
N SER A 135 20.34 11.79 -37.21
CA SER A 135 20.35 10.49 -37.86
C SER A 135 21.33 9.51 -37.23
N ASP A 136 22.54 9.99 -36.85
CA ASP A 136 23.55 9.13 -36.21
C ASP A 136 23.06 8.62 -34.84
N LEU A 137 22.49 9.51 -34.01
CA LEU A 137 21.94 9.09 -32.73
C LEU A 137 20.70 8.20 -32.87
N TRP A 138 19.87 8.48 -33.88
CA TRP A 138 18.70 7.65 -34.16
C TRP A 138 19.09 6.25 -34.63
N GLU A 139 20.07 6.13 -35.52
CA GLU A 139 20.55 4.85 -35.98
C GLU A 139 21.13 4.01 -34.81
N ARG A 140 21.98 4.63 -33.97
CA ARG A 140 22.49 3.97 -32.75
C ARG A 140 21.36 3.49 -31.81
N TYR A 141 20.35 4.35 -31.63
CA TYR A 141 19.18 3.98 -30.83
C TYR A 141 18.44 2.78 -31.42
N CYS A 142 18.15 2.83 -32.71
CA CYS A 142 17.47 1.73 -33.42
C CYS A 142 18.26 0.41 -33.36
N GLN A 143 19.57 0.46 -33.53
CA GLN A 143 20.43 -0.72 -33.44
C GLN A 143 20.40 -1.31 -32.01
N ALA A 144 20.58 -0.49 -30.98
CA ALA A 144 20.62 -0.94 -29.59
C ALA A 144 19.26 -1.49 -29.10
N LYS A 145 18.16 -0.93 -29.60
CA LYS A 145 16.78 -1.34 -29.26
C LYS A 145 16.22 -2.39 -30.22
N HIS A 146 16.99 -2.89 -31.17
CA HIS A 146 16.56 -3.85 -32.18
C HIS A 146 15.33 -3.40 -32.99
N ILE A 147 15.21 -2.10 -33.26
CA ILE A 147 14.13 -1.52 -34.03
C ILE A 147 14.37 -1.82 -35.53
N THR A 148 13.42 -2.48 -36.15
CA THR A 148 13.47 -2.87 -37.57
C THR A 148 12.54 -1.98 -38.41
N PRO A 149 12.66 -1.96 -39.74
CA PRO A 149 11.71 -1.27 -40.61
C PRO A 149 10.24 -1.70 -40.36
N ALA A 150 10.01 -2.94 -39.94
CA ALA A 150 8.68 -3.44 -39.65
C ALA A 150 8.10 -2.89 -38.33
N THR A 151 8.96 -2.67 -37.32
CA THR A 151 8.55 -2.15 -36.00
C THR A 151 8.62 -0.61 -35.93
N LEU A 152 9.31 0.02 -36.86
CA LEU A 152 9.47 1.47 -36.90
C LEU A 152 8.13 2.26 -36.82
N PRO A 153 7.09 1.90 -37.65
CA PRO A 153 5.82 2.62 -37.59
C PRO A 153 5.12 2.58 -36.24
N ILE A 154 5.33 1.52 -35.44
CA ILE A 154 4.78 1.36 -34.11
C ILE A 154 5.52 2.27 -33.12
N ILE A 155 6.85 2.27 -33.20
CA ILE A 155 7.72 3.04 -32.31
C ILE A 155 7.57 4.54 -32.55
N THR A 156 7.49 4.98 -33.79
CA THR A 156 7.42 6.40 -34.18
C THR A 156 6.00 6.96 -34.15
N GLN A 157 4.96 6.12 -33.93
CA GLN A 157 3.58 6.64 -33.83
C GLN A 157 3.48 7.67 -32.72
N PRO A 158 3.04 8.93 -32.99
CA PRO A 158 2.95 9.98 -31.99
C PRO A 158 1.92 9.68 -30.89
N TYR A 159 2.12 10.29 -29.73
CA TYR A 159 1.09 10.37 -28.69
C TYR A 159 -0.16 11.09 -29.21
N PHE A 160 -1.30 10.81 -28.62
CA PHE A 160 -2.47 11.64 -28.82
C PHE A 160 -2.18 13.06 -28.29
N SER A 161 -2.28 14.04 -29.16
CA SER A 161 -2.16 15.46 -28.82
C SER A 161 -3.55 16.00 -28.51
N GLY A 162 -3.86 16.18 -27.24
CA GLY A 162 -5.12 16.72 -26.73
C GLY A 162 -4.85 17.86 -25.77
N ASP A 163 -5.75 18.06 -24.80
CA ASP A 163 -5.67 19.12 -23.81
C ASP A 163 -4.48 18.98 -22.84
N ARG A 164 -3.88 17.80 -22.75
CA ARG A 164 -2.71 17.51 -21.92
C ARG A 164 -1.72 16.58 -22.63
N GLU A 165 -0.45 16.82 -22.44
CA GLU A 165 0.63 15.92 -22.84
C GLU A 165 0.92 14.90 -21.71
N PRO A 166 1.36 13.66 -22.06
CA PRO A 166 1.83 12.72 -21.03
C PRO A 166 3.03 13.27 -20.29
N ARG A 167 3.03 13.16 -18.96
CA ARG A 167 4.19 13.47 -18.12
C ARG A 167 5.35 12.54 -18.44
N TYR A 168 6.57 12.90 -18.04
CA TYR A 168 7.79 12.16 -18.40
C TYR A 168 7.69 10.67 -18.03
N PHE A 169 7.23 10.34 -16.82
CA PHE A 169 7.09 8.96 -16.37
C PHE A 169 6.00 8.19 -17.13
N GLN A 170 4.92 8.87 -17.54
CA GLN A 170 3.90 8.28 -18.41
C GLN A 170 4.47 8.00 -19.80
N GLN A 171 5.28 8.91 -20.34
CA GLN A 171 5.95 8.70 -21.62
C GLN A 171 6.90 7.50 -21.56
N ILE A 172 7.65 7.32 -20.46
CA ILE A 172 8.50 6.15 -20.27
C ILE A 172 7.65 4.87 -20.25
N ALA A 173 6.58 4.84 -19.44
CA ALA A 173 5.67 3.70 -19.34
C ALA A 173 5.08 3.32 -20.71
N ILE A 174 4.62 4.31 -21.48
CA ILE A 174 4.05 4.12 -22.81
C ILE A 174 5.13 3.60 -23.77
N ASN A 175 6.30 4.25 -23.82
CA ASN A 175 7.36 3.88 -24.76
C ASN A 175 7.89 2.48 -24.50
N ARG A 176 8.19 2.14 -23.24
CA ARG A 176 8.65 0.79 -22.88
C ARG A 176 7.61 -0.29 -23.20
N THR A 177 6.33 -0.01 -22.99
CA THR A 177 5.25 -0.91 -23.38
C THR A 177 5.21 -1.11 -24.90
N ILE A 178 5.28 -0.02 -25.65
CA ILE A 178 5.27 -0.06 -27.13
C ILE A 178 6.51 -0.80 -27.66
N GLU A 179 7.70 -0.53 -27.10
CA GLU A 179 8.95 -1.24 -27.46
C GLU A 179 8.84 -2.74 -27.16
N ALA A 180 8.33 -3.12 -25.98
CA ALA A 180 8.14 -4.53 -25.61
C ALA A 180 7.20 -5.24 -26.59
N ILE A 181 6.08 -4.62 -26.96
CA ILE A 181 5.11 -5.17 -27.92
C ILE A 181 5.73 -5.26 -29.33
N ALA A 182 6.44 -4.22 -29.76
CA ALA A 182 7.12 -4.21 -31.06
C ALA A 182 8.17 -5.33 -31.15
N ASN A 183 8.85 -5.63 -30.04
CA ASN A 183 9.80 -6.75 -29.94
C ASN A 183 9.13 -8.13 -29.76
N GLY A 184 7.80 -8.22 -29.86
CA GLY A 184 7.04 -9.47 -29.85
C GLY A 184 6.65 -9.97 -28.46
N GLN A 185 6.85 -9.19 -27.39
CA GLN A 185 6.40 -9.56 -26.05
C GLN A 185 4.87 -9.58 -25.99
N LYS A 186 4.30 -10.72 -25.60
CA LYS A 186 2.85 -10.93 -25.57
C LYS A 186 2.19 -10.58 -24.26
N ARG A 187 2.95 -10.51 -23.18
CA ARG A 187 2.47 -10.15 -21.85
C ARG A 187 3.34 -9.04 -21.28
N VAL A 188 2.73 -7.95 -20.86
CA VAL A 188 3.42 -6.75 -20.40
C VAL A 188 2.78 -6.29 -19.10
N LEU A 189 3.57 -6.01 -18.07
CA LEU A 189 3.12 -5.46 -16.80
C LEU A 189 3.64 -4.03 -16.60
N LEU A 190 2.74 -3.13 -16.20
CA LEU A 190 3.06 -1.79 -15.75
C LEU A 190 2.65 -1.62 -14.29
N VAL A 191 3.59 -1.17 -13.46
CA VAL A 191 3.33 -0.81 -12.07
C VAL A 191 3.39 0.70 -11.93
N MET A 192 2.27 1.31 -11.59
CA MET A 192 2.18 2.77 -11.44
C MET A 192 1.31 3.09 -10.22
N ALA A 193 1.83 3.87 -9.28
CA ALA A 193 1.12 4.24 -8.06
C ALA A 193 -0.26 4.85 -8.35
N THR A 194 -1.17 4.74 -7.39
CA THR A 194 -2.48 5.39 -7.49
C THR A 194 -2.28 6.90 -7.61
N GLY A 195 -3.02 7.52 -8.52
CA GLY A 195 -2.88 8.96 -8.71
C GLY A 195 -1.96 9.38 -9.86
N THR A 196 -1.20 8.47 -10.45
CA THR A 196 -0.24 8.76 -11.52
C THR A 196 -0.84 8.77 -12.93
N GLY A 197 -2.16 8.51 -13.06
CA GLY A 197 -2.86 8.53 -14.34
C GLY A 197 -2.71 7.25 -15.17
N LYS A 198 -2.79 6.08 -14.53
CA LYS A 198 -2.78 4.75 -15.19
C LYS A 198 -3.74 4.67 -16.37
N THR A 199 -4.98 5.12 -16.20
CA THR A 199 -6.01 5.09 -17.24
C THR A 199 -5.63 5.93 -18.46
N PHE A 200 -5.05 7.11 -18.24
CA PHE A 200 -4.53 7.95 -19.32
C PHE A 200 -3.33 7.30 -20.03
N THR A 201 -2.46 6.64 -19.28
CA THR A 201 -1.34 5.87 -19.84
C THR A 201 -1.87 4.72 -20.71
N ALA A 202 -2.86 3.98 -20.25
CA ALA A 202 -3.53 2.93 -21.02
C ALA A 202 -4.18 3.48 -22.30
N PHE A 203 -4.87 4.63 -22.20
CA PHE A 203 -5.43 5.32 -23.36
C PHE A 203 -4.36 5.62 -24.41
N GLN A 204 -3.23 6.18 -24.02
CA GLN A 204 -2.14 6.52 -24.94
C GLN A 204 -1.51 5.27 -25.59
N ILE A 205 -1.35 4.18 -24.84
CA ILE A 205 -0.88 2.89 -25.38
C ILE A 205 -1.84 2.38 -26.44
N ILE A 206 -3.14 2.33 -26.10
CA ILE A 206 -4.19 1.89 -27.01
C ILE A 206 -4.23 2.79 -28.25
N TRP A 207 -4.15 4.11 -28.08
CA TRP A 207 -4.15 5.07 -29.17
C TRP A 207 -3.02 4.82 -30.17
N ARG A 208 -1.79 4.64 -29.67
CA ARG A 208 -0.62 4.42 -30.53
C ARG A 208 -0.72 3.09 -31.28
N LEU A 209 -1.11 2.00 -30.60
CA LEU A 209 -1.26 0.68 -31.24
C LEU A 209 -2.42 0.64 -32.25
N TRP A 210 -3.50 1.36 -31.95
CA TRP A 210 -4.65 1.47 -32.87
C TRP A 210 -4.32 2.32 -34.08
N LYS A 211 -3.70 3.47 -33.89
CA LYS A 211 -3.32 4.38 -35.00
C LYS A 211 -2.24 3.81 -35.91
N SER A 212 -1.28 3.09 -35.38
CA SER A 212 -0.27 2.37 -36.18
C SER A 212 -0.85 1.17 -36.93
N GLY A 213 -2.10 0.79 -36.67
CA GLY A 213 -2.73 -0.39 -37.26
C GLY A 213 -2.26 -1.74 -36.68
N THR A 214 -1.45 -1.69 -35.58
CA THR A 214 -0.92 -2.89 -34.93
C THR A 214 -2.02 -3.65 -34.15
N ALA A 215 -2.96 -2.94 -33.55
CA ALA A 215 -4.13 -3.52 -32.88
C ALA A 215 -5.41 -2.88 -33.41
N LYS A 216 -6.28 -3.69 -34.01
CA LYS A 216 -7.58 -3.24 -34.57
C LYS A 216 -8.75 -3.65 -33.68
N ARG A 217 -8.64 -4.75 -32.96
CA ARG A 217 -9.66 -5.27 -32.06
C ARG A 217 -9.11 -5.28 -30.64
N ILE A 218 -9.67 -4.44 -29.78
CA ILE A 218 -9.10 -4.15 -28.46
C ILE A 218 -10.17 -4.39 -27.39
N LEU A 219 -9.80 -5.10 -26.34
CA LEU A 219 -10.62 -5.29 -25.14
C LEU A 219 -9.97 -4.58 -23.97
N PHE A 220 -10.70 -3.66 -23.35
CA PHE A 220 -10.31 -3.02 -22.09
C PHE A 220 -11.15 -3.60 -20.95
N LEU A 221 -10.49 -4.15 -19.94
CA LEU A 221 -11.10 -4.74 -18.77
C LEU A 221 -10.84 -3.89 -17.54
N ALA A 222 -11.89 -3.59 -16.78
CA ALA A 222 -11.79 -2.88 -15.51
C ALA A 222 -12.62 -3.58 -14.43
N ASP A 223 -12.37 -3.21 -13.16
CA ASP A 223 -13.01 -3.80 -11.99
C ASP A 223 -14.44 -3.30 -11.76
N ARG A 224 -14.73 -2.02 -12.05
CA ARG A 224 -16.00 -1.38 -11.69
C ARG A 224 -16.65 -0.62 -12.83
N ASN A 225 -18.00 -0.66 -12.85
CA ASN A 225 -18.82 0.07 -13.83
C ASN A 225 -18.53 1.58 -13.84
N ILE A 226 -18.34 2.17 -12.67
CA ILE A 226 -18.07 3.60 -12.54
C ILE A 226 -16.75 3.98 -13.22
N LEU A 227 -15.74 3.11 -13.12
CA LEU A 227 -14.45 3.30 -13.79
C LEU A 227 -14.61 3.24 -15.30
N ILE A 228 -15.32 2.26 -15.82
CA ILE A 228 -15.57 2.15 -17.26
C ILE A 228 -16.32 3.37 -17.76
N ASP A 229 -17.40 3.76 -17.09
CA ASP A 229 -18.24 4.86 -17.50
C ASP A 229 -17.45 6.19 -17.51
N GLN A 230 -16.70 6.48 -16.47
CA GLN A 230 -15.81 7.65 -16.41
C GLN A 230 -14.69 7.60 -17.45
N THR A 231 -14.07 6.44 -17.64
CA THR A 231 -13.02 6.24 -18.64
C THR A 231 -13.54 6.53 -20.05
N MET A 232 -14.73 6.03 -20.40
CA MET A 232 -15.32 6.23 -21.73
C MET A 232 -15.62 7.70 -22.03
N VAL A 233 -16.08 8.46 -21.03
CA VAL A 233 -16.46 9.89 -21.23
C VAL A 233 -15.28 10.84 -21.09
N ASN A 234 -14.23 10.45 -20.39
CA ASN A 234 -13.05 11.27 -20.15
C ASN A 234 -11.93 10.98 -21.16
N ASP A 235 -11.03 10.07 -20.82
CA ASP A 235 -9.83 9.83 -21.62
C ASP A 235 -10.15 9.16 -22.99
N PHE A 236 -11.11 8.23 -23.00
CA PHE A 236 -11.42 7.43 -24.21
C PHE A 236 -12.45 8.08 -25.15
N LYS A 237 -13.01 9.23 -24.80
CA LYS A 237 -13.97 9.96 -25.68
C LYS A 237 -13.48 10.18 -27.11
N HIS A 238 -12.16 10.18 -27.32
CA HIS A 238 -11.53 10.41 -28.62
C HIS A 238 -11.63 9.23 -29.58
N PHE A 239 -11.98 8.05 -29.10
CA PHE A 239 -12.31 6.88 -29.94
C PHE A 239 -13.74 6.92 -30.50
N LYS A 240 -14.60 7.77 -29.97
CA LYS A 240 -15.99 8.05 -30.45
C LYS A 240 -16.75 6.80 -30.93
N GLY A 241 -17.03 6.71 -32.22
CA GLY A 241 -17.82 5.64 -32.80
C GLY A 241 -17.19 4.27 -32.86
N ALA A 242 -15.88 4.18 -32.62
CA ALA A 242 -15.13 2.91 -32.60
C ALA A 242 -15.26 2.11 -31.30
N MET A 243 -15.83 2.70 -30.23
CA MET A 243 -15.87 2.12 -28.89
C MET A 243 -17.29 1.79 -28.44
N ALA A 244 -17.46 0.67 -27.75
CA ALA A 244 -18.71 0.30 -27.09
C ALA A 244 -18.47 -0.47 -25.79
N LYS A 245 -19.45 -0.36 -24.86
CA LYS A 245 -19.46 -1.11 -23.61
C LYS A 245 -20.11 -2.49 -23.80
N LEU A 246 -19.51 -3.54 -23.29
CA LEU A 246 -20.10 -4.89 -23.20
C LEU A 246 -21.10 -4.91 -22.01
N SER A 247 -22.28 -4.38 -22.21
CA SER A 247 -23.34 -4.31 -21.22
C SER A 247 -24.70 -4.45 -21.91
N PRO A 248 -25.68 -5.14 -21.31
CA PRO A 248 -27.03 -5.23 -21.86
C PRO A 248 -27.87 -3.96 -21.63
N LYS A 249 -27.40 -3.04 -20.76
CA LYS A 249 -28.09 -1.79 -20.42
C LYS A 249 -27.36 -0.60 -20.98
N SER A 250 -28.02 0.20 -21.80
CA SER A 250 -27.54 1.54 -22.15
C SER A 250 -27.59 2.44 -20.91
N LYS A 251 -26.64 3.36 -20.80
CA LYS A 251 -26.58 4.35 -19.73
C LYS A 251 -26.28 5.71 -20.34
N THR A 252 -27.06 6.70 -19.95
CA THR A 252 -26.76 8.10 -20.23
C THR A 252 -26.00 8.68 -19.05
N ILE A 253 -24.89 9.33 -19.31
CA ILE A 253 -24.07 10.01 -18.29
C ILE A 253 -24.20 11.51 -18.53
N GLU A 254 -24.45 12.26 -17.46
CA GLU A 254 -24.38 13.71 -17.48
C GLU A 254 -22.97 14.15 -17.09
N LEU A 255 -22.33 14.90 -17.97
CA LEU A 255 -20.99 15.44 -17.75
C LEU A 255 -21.07 16.67 -16.82
N THR A 256 -19.93 17.05 -16.25
CA THR A 256 -19.78 18.23 -15.39
C THR A 256 -20.20 19.55 -16.08
N ASP A 257 -20.19 19.60 -17.42
CA ASP A 257 -20.66 20.73 -18.21
C ASP A 257 -22.18 20.67 -18.55
N GLY A 258 -22.92 19.74 -17.93
CA GLY A 258 -24.37 19.54 -18.14
C GLY A 258 -24.71 18.81 -19.42
N LYS A 259 -23.74 18.41 -20.24
CA LYS A 259 -24.00 17.63 -21.46
C LYS A 259 -24.30 16.18 -21.11
N ARG A 260 -25.27 15.59 -21.81
CA ARG A 260 -25.64 14.18 -21.70
C ARG A 260 -24.96 13.39 -22.81
N VAL A 261 -24.27 12.32 -22.41
CA VAL A 261 -23.58 11.39 -23.30
C VAL A 261 -24.18 10.00 -23.15
N ASP A 262 -24.74 9.48 -24.26
CA ASP A 262 -25.22 8.11 -24.29
C ASP A 262 -24.06 7.14 -24.57
N LEU A 263 -23.80 6.25 -23.62
CA LEU A 263 -22.81 5.20 -23.80
C LEU A 263 -23.34 4.14 -24.77
N LYS A 264 -22.62 3.94 -25.86
CA LYS A 264 -22.93 2.86 -26.80
C LYS A 264 -22.69 1.50 -26.17
N THR A 265 -23.62 0.58 -26.33
CA THR A 265 -23.53 -0.79 -25.83
C THR A 265 -23.42 -1.74 -27.01
N ALA A 266 -22.54 -2.74 -26.88
CA ALA A 266 -22.33 -3.75 -27.91
C ALA A 266 -23.27 -4.96 -27.76
N ILE A 267 -24.00 -5.11 -26.64
CA ILE A 267 -24.95 -6.20 -26.44
C ILE A 267 -26.33 -5.75 -26.91
N GLN A 268 -26.85 -6.46 -27.90
CA GLN A 268 -28.20 -6.22 -28.45
C GLN A 268 -29.28 -6.81 -27.55
N GLN A 269 -30.57 -6.47 -27.85
CA GLN A 269 -31.72 -6.92 -27.04
C GLN A 269 -31.88 -8.47 -27.03
N ASP A 270 -31.40 -9.15 -28.08
CA ASP A 270 -31.38 -10.62 -28.20
C ASP A 270 -30.11 -11.26 -27.55
N ARG A 271 -29.38 -10.51 -26.77
CA ARG A 271 -28.10 -10.89 -26.14
C ARG A 271 -26.94 -11.22 -27.10
N LYS A 272 -27.08 -10.91 -28.38
CA LYS A 272 -25.96 -11.02 -29.33
C LYS A 272 -25.02 -9.82 -29.23
N ILE A 273 -23.73 -10.06 -29.49
CA ILE A 273 -22.74 -9.00 -29.51
C ILE A 273 -22.64 -8.40 -30.90
N ASP A 274 -22.72 -7.08 -30.95
CA ASP A 274 -22.34 -6.32 -32.14
C ASP A 274 -20.81 -6.31 -32.26
N LYS A 275 -20.31 -7.03 -33.24
CA LYS A 275 -18.87 -7.20 -33.51
C LYS A 275 -18.29 -6.12 -34.44
N SER A 276 -19.06 -5.07 -34.74
CA SER A 276 -18.61 -3.98 -35.64
C SER A 276 -17.65 -3.01 -34.98
N TYR A 277 -17.67 -2.91 -33.63
CA TYR A 277 -16.78 -2.01 -32.91
C TYR A 277 -15.33 -2.50 -32.91
N GLU A 278 -14.40 -1.57 -32.73
CA GLU A 278 -12.97 -1.86 -32.68
C GLU A 278 -12.48 -1.96 -31.23
N ILE A 279 -13.09 -1.18 -30.30
CA ILE A 279 -12.72 -1.14 -28.88
C ILE A 279 -13.93 -1.54 -28.03
N TYR A 280 -13.75 -2.55 -27.21
CA TYR A 280 -14.74 -3.05 -26.29
C TYR A 280 -14.32 -2.78 -24.84
N MET A 281 -15.21 -2.20 -24.06
CA MET A 281 -15.02 -1.91 -22.63
C MET A 281 -15.87 -2.85 -21.81
N SER A 282 -15.28 -3.56 -20.86
CA SER A 282 -16.02 -4.52 -20.02
C SER A 282 -15.52 -4.58 -18.58
N LEU A 283 -16.41 -4.99 -17.69
CA LEU A 283 -16.03 -5.49 -16.37
C LEU A 283 -15.57 -6.92 -16.50
N TYR A 284 -14.51 -7.33 -15.79
CA TYR A 284 -14.19 -8.76 -15.74
C TYR A 284 -15.28 -9.57 -15.03
N GLN A 285 -16.01 -8.99 -14.09
CA GLN A 285 -17.13 -9.62 -13.41
C GLN A 285 -18.37 -9.80 -14.31
N ALA A 286 -18.63 -8.88 -15.25
CA ALA A 286 -19.73 -9.01 -16.21
C ALA A 286 -19.50 -10.11 -17.25
N VAL A 287 -18.26 -10.56 -17.36
CA VAL A 287 -17.85 -11.64 -18.26
C VAL A 287 -17.78 -12.98 -17.49
N SER A 288 -17.71 -12.93 -16.13
CA SER A 288 -17.59 -14.07 -15.23
C SER A 288 -18.81 -14.32 -14.33
N GLY A 289 -19.96 -13.68 -14.59
CA GLY A 289 -21.21 -13.76 -13.84
C GLY A 289 -21.86 -15.16 -13.81
N THR A 290 -23.18 -15.26 -13.51
CA THR A 290 -23.96 -16.50 -13.50
C THR A 290 -23.90 -17.23 -14.86
N ASP A 291 -24.17 -18.52 -14.91
CA ASP A 291 -23.92 -19.41 -16.06
C ASP A 291 -24.33 -18.86 -17.43
N ASP A 292 -25.37 -18.02 -17.49
CA ASP A 292 -25.82 -17.36 -18.73
C ASP A 292 -25.02 -16.07 -19.08
N GLU A 293 -24.38 -15.43 -18.09
CA GLU A 293 -23.56 -14.22 -18.28
C GLU A 293 -22.07 -14.57 -18.44
N ARG A 294 -21.62 -15.66 -17.87
CA ARG A 294 -20.24 -16.16 -17.91
C ARG A 294 -19.71 -16.46 -19.33
N ASN A 295 -20.59 -16.61 -20.29
CA ASN A 295 -20.22 -17.04 -21.64
C ASN A 295 -20.27 -15.91 -22.68
N ILE A 296 -20.52 -14.64 -22.29
CA ILE A 296 -20.62 -13.53 -23.27
C ILE A 296 -19.31 -13.40 -24.08
N TYR A 297 -18.16 -13.49 -23.46
CA TYR A 297 -16.87 -13.38 -24.16
C TYR A 297 -16.65 -14.55 -25.16
N LYS A 298 -17.24 -15.72 -24.90
CA LYS A 298 -17.14 -16.89 -25.79
C LYS A 298 -17.93 -16.73 -27.09
N GLN A 299 -18.74 -15.67 -27.24
CA GLN A 299 -19.34 -15.29 -28.50
C GLN A 299 -18.32 -14.68 -29.48
N PHE A 300 -17.18 -14.20 -28.98
CA PHE A 300 -16.04 -13.87 -29.83
C PHE A 300 -15.21 -15.12 -30.12
N SER A 301 -14.56 -15.18 -31.29
CA SER A 301 -13.56 -16.22 -31.53
C SER A 301 -12.31 -16.01 -30.66
N PRO A 302 -11.56 -17.07 -30.30
CA PRO A 302 -10.36 -16.94 -29.47
C PRO A 302 -9.28 -16.01 -30.04
N ASP A 303 -9.30 -15.77 -31.33
CA ASP A 303 -8.38 -14.90 -32.07
C ASP A 303 -8.97 -13.53 -32.43
N PHE A 304 -10.15 -13.18 -31.87
CA PHE A 304 -10.85 -11.94 -32.23
C PHE A 304 -10.11 -10.68 -31.78
N PHE A 305 -9.49 -10.69 -30.61
CA PHE A 305 -8.80 -9.51 -30.07
C PHE A 305 -7.29 -9.56 -30.38
N ASP A 306 -6.75 -8.42 -30.80
CA ASP A 306 -5.31 -8.22 -30.99
C ASP A 306 -4.63 -7.76 -29.69
N LEU A 307 -5.36 -6.99 -28.87
CA LEU A 307 -4.88 -6.40 -27.63
C LEU A 307 -5.94 -6.50 -26.52
N ILE A 308 -5.51 -6.90 -25.34
CA ILE A 308 -6.30 -6.86 -24.11
C ILE A 308 -5.55 -6.02 -23.09
N VAL A 309 -6.20 -5.00 -22.56
CA VAL A 309 -5.66 -4.15 -21.51
C VAL A 309 -6.49 -4.35 -20.23
N ILE A 310 -5.82 -4.65 -19.13
CA ILE A 310 -6.47 -4.92 -17.85
C ILE A 310 -6.02 -3.86 -16.84
N ASP A 311 -6.98 -3.07 -16.37
CA ASP A 311 -6.73 -2.11 -15.28
C ASP A 311 -6.95 -2.80 -13.93
N GLU A 312 -6.10 -2.49 -12.95
CA GLU A 312 -6.06 -3.06 -11.62
C GLU A 312 -5.97 -4.61 -11.63
N CYS A 313 -5.05 -5.15 -12.46
CA CYS A 313 -4.88 -6.59 -12.67
C CYS A 313 -4.44 -7.39 -11.43
N HIS A 314 -4.17 -6.73 -10.31
CA HIS A 314 -3.82 -7.35 -9.03
C HIS A 314 -5.04 -7.84 -8.23
N ARG A 315 -6.27 -7.58 -8.69
CA ARG A 315 -7.48 -7.88 -7.93
C ARG A 315 -8.03 -9.26 -8.24
N GLY A 316 -8.36 -9.94 -7.16
CA GLY A 316 -9.20 -11.11 -7.14
C GLY A 316 -8.97 -11.95 -5.89
N SER A 317 -10.07 -12.46 -5.26
CA SER A 317 -10.01 -13.71 -4.50
C SER A 317 -9.54 -14.82 -5.44
N ALA A 318 -9.02 -15.93 -4.94
CA ALA A 318 -8.63 -17.08 -5.76
C ALA A 318 -9.71 -17.48 -6.80
N ALA A 319 -11.00 -17.19 -6.54
CA ALA A 319 -12.11 -17.40 -7.47
C ALA A 319 -12.25 -16.31 -8.54
N GLU A 320 -11.91 -15.03 -8.23
CA GLU A 320 -11.98 -13.92 -9.19
C GLU A 320 -10.73 -13.86 -10.08
N ASP A 321 -9.56 -14.23 -9.55
CA ASP A 321 -8.36 -14.47 -10.34
C ASP A 321 -8.57 -15.55 -11.39
N SER A 322 -9.40 -16.55 -11.10
CA SER A 322 -9.80 -17.55 -12.09
C SER A 322 -10.56 -16.93 -13.25
N SER A 323 -11.38 -15.92 -13.01
CA SER A 323 -12.31 -15.36 -14.02
C SER A 323 -11.61 -14.51 -15.08
N TRP A 324 -10.76 -13.54 -14.71
CA TRP A 324 -10.05 -12.74 -15.73
C TRP A 324 -8.95 -13.57 -16.38
N ARG A 325 -8.32 -14.50 -15.63
CA ARG A 325 -7.36 -15.45 -16.20
C ARG A 325 -8.01 -16.38 -17.22
N GLU A 326 -9.26 -16.82 -16.99
CA GLU A 326 -10.02 -17.60 -17.99
C GLU A 326 -10.22 -16.80 -19.27
N ILE A 327 -10.55 -15.50 -19.18
CA ILE A 327 -10.68 -14.62 -20.34
C ILE A 327 -9.35 -14.52 -21.09
N LEU A 328 -8.26 -14.27 -20.37
CA LEU A 328 -6.93 -14.15 -20.97
C LEU A 328 -6.44 -15.47 -21.55
N SER A 329 -6.75 -16.59 -20.91
CA SER A 329 -6.43 -17.92 -21.39
C SER A 329 -7.28 -18.30 -22.60
N TYR A 330 -8.47 -17.74 -22.77
CA TYR A 330 -9.29 -17.93 -23.96
C TYR A 330 -8.75 -17.14 -25.14
N PHE A 331 -8.28 -15.91 -24.96
CA PHE A 331 -7.74 -15.04 -26.00
C PHE A 331 -6.21 -15.07 -26.05
N THR A 332 -5.62 -16.23 -26.15
CA THR A 332 -4.15 -16.43 -26.10
C THR A 332 -3.38 -15.77 -27.23
N SER A 333 -4.03 -15.49 -28.37
CA SER A 333 -3.42 -14.79 -29.51
C SER A 333 -3.18 -13.32 -29.25
N ALA A 334 -4.00 -12.69 -28.37
CA ALA A 334 -3.93 -11.28 -28.06
C ALA A 334 -2.66 -10.92 -27.28
N THR A 335 -2.12 -9.74 -27.56
CA THR A 335 -1.17 -9.09 -26.66
C THR A 335 -1.90 -8.62 -25.42
N GLN A 336 -1.35 -8.85 -24.23
CA GLN A 336 -2.00 -8.59 -22.95
C GLN A 336 -1.16 -7.62 -22.13
N VAL A 337 -1.77 -6.50 -21.73
CA VAL A 337 -1.12 -5.46 -20.94
C VAL A 337 -1.86 -5.31 -19.60
N GLY A 338 -1.19 -5.63 -18.51
CA GLY A 338 -1.68 -5.43 -17.14
C GLY A 338 -1.19 -4.11 -16.55
N LEU A 339 -2.09 -3.38 -15.91
CA LEU A 339 -1.76 -2.19 -15.11
C LEU A 339 -2.13 -2.45 -13.65
N THR A 340 -1.23 -2.09 -12.74
CA THR A 340 -1.46 -2.23 -11.30
C THR A 340 -0.85 -1.07 -10.53
N ALA A 341 -1.38 -0.82 -9.33
CA ALA A 341 -0.77 0.13 -8.39
C ALA A 341 0.25 -0.52 -7.45
N THR A 342 0.34 -1.86 -7.43
CA THR A 342 1.16 -2.62 -6.49
C THR A 342 2.05 -3.62 -7.21
N PRO A 343 3.36 -3.66 -6.94
CA PRO A 343 4.30 -4.52 -7.66
C PRO A 343 4.23 -6.00 -7.29
N LYS A 344 3.88 -6.33 -6.05
CA LYS A 344 3.86 -7.71 -5.55
C LYS A 344 2.61 -7.98 -4.71
N GLU A 345 2.09 -9.18 -4.83
CA GLU A 345 1.08 -9.76 -3.96
C GLU A 345 1.59 -11.09 -3.40
N THR A 346 0.82 -11.72 -2.52
CA THR A 346 1.20 -12.91 -1.76
C THR A 346 1.78 -14.05 -2.61
N LYS A 347 2.49 -14.99 -1.98
CA LYS A 347 3.17 -16.16 -2.60
C LYS A 347 2.30 -16.98 -3.54
N ASP A 348 0.98 -16.95 -3.40
CA ASP A 348 0.07 -17.81 -4.15
C ASP A 348 -0.53 -17.16 -5.42
N VAL A 349 -0.45 -15.82 -5.57
CA VAL A 349 -0.97 -15.09 -6.72
C VAL A 349 -0.05 -13.93 -7.06
N SER A 350 0.89 -14.17 -7.95
CA SER A 350 1.79 -13.13 -8.44
C SER A 350 1.40 -12.72 -9.87
N ASN A 351 1.18 -11.41 -10.07
CA ASN A 351 1.03 -10.86 -11.41
C ASN A 351 2.31 -11.02 -12.22
N THR A 352 3.45 -11.01 -11.56
CA THR A 352 4.76 -11.28 -12.13
C THR A 352 4.86 -12.68 -12.71
N ASP A 353 4.22 -13.68 -12.12
CA ASP A 353 4.19 -15.05 -12.65
C ASP A 353 3.43 -15.13 -13.99
N TYR A 354 2.39 -14.30 -14.14
CA TYR A 354 1.60 -14.31 -15.36
C TYR A 354 2.16 -13.37 -16.45
N PHE A 355 2.48 -12.14 -16.09
CA PHE A 355 2.90 -11.09 -17.05
C PHE A 355 4.41 -11.01 -17.23
N GLY A 356 5.21 -11.55 -16.32
CA GLY A 356 6.65 -11.32 -16.20
C GLY A 356 6.97 -10.07 -15.38
N GLU A 357 8.25 -9.74 -15.27
CA GLU A 357 8.72 -8.54 -14.60
C GLU A 357 8.12 -7.27 -15.20
N PRO A 358 7.79 -6.25 -14.40
CA PRO A 358 7.26 -5.00 -14.92
C PRO A 358 8.23 -4.33 -15.89
N VAL A 359 7.74 -3.91 -17.07
CA VAL A 359 8.55 -3.13 -18.00
C VAL A 359 8.87 -1.73 -17.47
N TYR A 360 8.06 -1.26 -16.54
CA TYR A 360 8.29 0.00 -15.82
C TYR A 360 7.52 0.03 -14.50
N THR A 361 8.20 0.57 -13.47
CA THR A 361 7.60 0.85 -12.16
C THR A 361 7.73 2.34 -11.85
N TYR A 362 6.63 2.97 -11.45
CA TYR A 362 6.60 4.34 -10.93
C TYR A 362 5.90 4.36 -9.58
N SER A 363 6.69 4.48 -8.53
CA SER A 363 6.25 4.36 -7.14
C SER A 363 5.56 5.63 -6.62
N LEU A 364 4.87 5.51 -5.49
CA LEU A 364 4.33 6.66 -4.77
C LEU A 364 5.46 7.58 -4.29
N LYS A 365 6.55 6.99 -3.80
CA LYS A 365 7.76 7.72 -3.38
C LYS A 365 8.29 8.62 -4.50
N GLN A 366 8.52 8.06 -5.68
CA GLN A 366 8.95 8.83 -6.84
C GLN A 366 7.97 9.97 -7.19
N GLY A 367 6.66 9.67 -7.16
CA GLY A 367 5.64 10.68 -7.43
C GLY A 367 5.62 11.83 -6.42
N ILE A 368 5.94 11.58 -5.16
CA ILE A 368 6.09 12.59 -4.11
C ILE A 368 7.39 13.39 -4.31
N GLU A 369 8.50 12.73 -4.59
CA GLU A 369 9.79 13.36 -4.85
C GLU A 369 9.76 14.26 -6.07
N ASP A 370 9.10 13.83 -7.13
CA ASP A 370 8.89 14.63 -8.35
C ASP A 370 7.87 15.77 -8.17
N GLY A 371 7.11 15.78 -7.08
CA GLY A 371 6.09 16.77 -6.80
C GLY A 371 4.78 16.59 -7.56
N PHE A 372 4.52 15.42 -8.13
CA PHE A 372 3.27 15.09 -8.80
C PHE A 372 2.22 14.50 -7.87
N LEU A 373 2.66 13.95 -6.75
CA LEU A 373 1.80 13.38 -5.72
C LEU A 373 2.01 14.08 -4.37
N ALA A 374 0.95 14.14 -3.59
CA ALA A 374 0.95 14.80 -2.30
C ALA A 374 1.67 13.96 -1.25
N PRO A 375 2.62 14.51 -0.50
CA PRO A 375 3.16 13.89 0.69
C PRO A 375 2.10 13.80 1.78
N TYR A 376 2.34 12.95 2.79
CA TYR A 376 1.36 12.71 3.83
C TYR A 376 1.95 12.74 5.23
N LYS A 377 1.09 13.12 6.20
CA LYS A 377 1.35 13.02 7.63
C LYS A 377 0.57 11.83 8.18
N VAL A 378 1.10 11.20 9.21
CA VAL A 378 0.42 10.11 9.92
C VAL A 378 0.18 10.54 11.36
N VAL A 379 -1.06 10.41 11.82
CA VAL A 379 -1.48 10.55 13.22
C VAL A 379 -1.96 9.19 13.68
N ARG A 380 -1.23 8.53 14.55
CA ARG A 380 -1.59 7.23 15.13
C ARG A 380 -2.25 7.45 16.48
N ILE A 381 -3.39 6.83 16.69
CA ILE A 381 -4.14 6.94 17.93
C ILE A 381 -4.43 5.55 18.46
N ASP A 382 -3.74 5.16 19.51
CA ASP A 382 -3.96 3.91 20.20
C ASP A 382 -5.12 4.02 21.19
N ILE A 383 -5.98 3.02 21.17
CA ILE A 383 -7.16 2.92 22.05
C ILE A 383 -6.94 1.75 23.00
N ASP A 384 -7.12 1.98 24.32
CA ASP A 384 -6.84 1.02 25.39
C ASP A 384 -7.50 -0.34 25.19
N ARG A 385 -8.76 -0.35 24.75
CA ARG A 385 -9.54 -1.57 24.55
C ARG A 385 -9.17 -2.35 23.28
N ASP A 386 -8.50 -1.73 22.34
CA ASP A 386 -8.00 -2.41 21.14
C ASP A 386 -6.85 -3.38 21.45
N SER A 387 -6.14 -3.16 22.57
CA SER A 387 -5.10 -4.07 23.08
C SER A 387 -5.66 -5.38 23.65
N GLY A 388 -6.91 -5.38 24.05
CA GLY A 388 -7.62 -6.52 24.64
C GLY A 388 -8.70 -6.07 25.62
N TRP A 389 -9.88 -6.61 25.44
CA TRP A 389 -10.99 -6.42 26.39
C TRP A 389 -11.64 -7.75 26.71
N ARG A 390 -11.92 -7.99 27.98
CA ARG A 390 -12.65 -9.17 28.45
C ARG A 390 -13.90 -8.73 29.19
N PRO A 391 -15.08 -9.29 28.90
CA PRO A 391 -16.29 -9.00 29.66
C PRO A 391 -16.16 -9.51 31.10
N GLU A 392 -16.81 -8.82 32.02
CA GLU A 392 -17.07 -9.37 33.35
C GLU A 392 -17.93 -10.62 33.21
N SER A 393 -17.74 -11.60 34.10
CA SER A 393 -18.49 -12.86 34.08
C SER A 393 -20.00 -12.59 34.11
N GLY A 394 -20.72 -13.12 33.13
CA GLY A 394 -22.16 -12.94 33.00
C GLY A 394 -22.62 -11.63 32.38
N LYS A 395 -21.70 -10.82 31.81
CA LYS A 395 -22.05 -9.56 31.14
C LYS A 395 -22.94 -9.83 29.92
N LEU A 396 -24.05 -9.10 29.85
CA LEU A 396 -24.96 -9.14 28.70
C LEU A 396 -24.67 -7.99 27.75
N ASP A 397 -24.92 -8.22 26.48
CA ASP A 397 -24.92 -7.16 25.47
C ASP A 397 -26.20 -6.31 25.57
N LYS A 398 -26.29 -5.27 24.72
CA LYS A 398 -27.44 -4.35 24.66
C LYS A 398 -28.76 -5.06 24.27
N ALA A 399 -28.69 -6.20 23.60
CA ALA A 399 -29.82 -7.02 23.20
C ALA A 399 -30.18 -8.11 24.26
N GLY A 400 -29.40 -8.21 25.34
CA GLY A 400 -29.60 -9.18 26.42
C GLY A 400 -28.94 -10.54 26.13
N HIS A 401 -28.06 -10.65 25.16
CA HIS A 401 -27.31 -11.88 24.91
C HIS A 401 -26.08 -11.93 25.84
N LEU A 402 -25.77 -13.11 26.35
CA LEU A 402 -24.56 -13.33 27.11
C LEU A 402 -23.35 -13.18 26.19
N ILE A 403 -22.43 -12.27 26.57
CA ILE A 403 -21.17 -12.09 25.86
C ILE A 403 -20.26 -13.25 26.21
N GLU A 404 -19.65 -13.86 25.19
CA GLU A 404 -18.70 -14.95 25.36
C GLU A 404 -17.52 -14.50 26.22
N ASP A 405 -17.19 -15.29 27.26
CA ASP A 405 -16.10 -14.98 28.19
C ASP A 405 -14.74 -15.34 27.58
N ARG A 406 -14.22 -14.43 26.79
CA ARG A 406 -12.89 -14.46 26.17
C ARG A 406 -12.32 -13.06 26.03
N ILE A 407 -11.04 -12.97 25.75
CA ILE A 407 -10.43 -11.68 25.39
C ILE A 407 -10.76 -11.34 23.94
N TYR A 408 -11.29 -10.15 23.73
CA TYR A 408 -11.55 -9.55 22.43
C TYR A 408 -10.42 -8.60 22.11
N ASN A 409 -9.76 -8.80 20.99
CA ASN A 409 -8.64 -7.98 20.52
C ASN A 409 -9.07 -7.04 19.38
N GLN A 410 -8.12 -6.32 18.80
CA GLN A 410 -8.37 -5.37 17.71
C GLN A 410 -9.11 -5.99 16.52
N LYS A 411 -8.85 -7.28 16.19
CA LYS A 411 -9.52 -7.97 15.08
C LYS A 411 -10.99 -8.28 15.36
N ASP A 412 -11.37 -8.37 16.64
CA ASP A 412 -12.76 -8.61 17.05
C ASP A 412 -13.58 -7.32 17.05
N MET A 413 -12.92 -6.16 17.25
CA MET A 413 -13.59 -4.86 17.31
C MET A 413 -14.31 -4.57 16.00
N ASP A 414 -15.57 -4.18 16.10
CA ASP A 414 -16.52 -3.92 15.02
C ASP A 414 -16.96 -5.14 14.20
N ARG A 415 -16.35 -6.31 14.43
CA ARG A 415 -16.71 -7.57 13.76
C ARG A 415 -17.57 -8.48 14.62
N THR A 416 -17.12 -8.80 15.83
CA THR A 416 -17.80 -9.66 16.79
C THR A 416 -18.19 -8.90 18.06
N LEU A 417 -17.45 -7.85 18.39
CA LEU A 417 -17.71 -6.96 19.51
C LEU A 417 -17.80 -5.52 19.05
N VAL A 418 -18.84 -4.81 19.43
CA VAL A 418 -19.00 -3.38 19.21
C VAL A 418 -19.00 -2.67 20.56
N LEU A 419 -18.02 -1.80 20.78
CA LEU A 419 -17.99 -0.87 21.91
C LEU A 419 -18.47 0.49 21.41
N GLU A 420 -19.69 0.90 21.79
CA GLU A 420 -20.28 2.17 21.34
C GLU A 420 -19.39 3.38 21.72
N GLN A 421 -18.78 3.34 22.91
CA GLN A 421 -17.87 4.40 23.36
C GLN A 421 -16.58 4.48 22.53
N ARG A 422 -16.13 3.36 21.93
CA ARG A 422 -14.99 3.38 21.01
C ARG A 422 -15.32 4.16 19.73
N THR A 423 -16.48 3.87 19.12
CA THR A 423 -16.93 4.59 17.93
C THR A 423 -17.12 6.09 18.22
N ALA A 424 -17.68 6.42 19.39
CA ALA A 424 -17.82 7.82 19.81
C ALA A 424 -16.47 8.52 20.04
N LEU A 425 -15.48 7.82 20.61
CA LEU A 425 -14.13 8.35 20.81
C LEU A 425 -13.44 8.64 19.47
N VAL A 426 -13.53 7.71 18.49
CA VAL A 426 -12.99 7.92 17.14
C VAL A 426 -13.64 9.14 16.50
N ALA A 427 -14.97 9.24 16.51
CA ALA A 427 -15.70 10.38 15.96
C ALA A 427 -15.30 11.71 16.61
N LYS A 428 -15.11 11.70 17.92
CA LYS A 428 -14.64 12.85 18.70
C LYS A 428 -13.24 13.27 18.24
N LYS A 429 -12.29 12.33 18.11
CA LYS A 429 -10.91 12.62 17.68
C LYS A 429 -10.83 13.16 16.26
N VAL A 430 -11.62 12.62 15.33
CA VAL A 430 -11.75 13.15 13.98
C VAL A 430 -12.30 14.58 14.01
N THR A 431 -13.31 14.83 14.82
CA THR A 431 -13.92 16.18 14.94
C THR A 431 -12.96 17.17 15.60
N GLU A 432 -12.21 16.76 16.64
CA GLU A 432 -11.17 17.59 17.28
C GLU A 432 -10.10 18.00 16.26
N PHE A 433 -9.63 17.06 15.43
CA PHE A 433 -8.67 17.34 14.37
C PHE A 433 -9.21 18.37 13.35
N LEU A 434 -10.42 18.18 12.87
CA LEU A 434 -11.05 19.09 11.92
C LEU A 434 -11.32 20.47 12.52
N LYS A 435 -11.69 20.56 13.81
CA LYS A 435 -11.86 21.83 14.53
C LYS A 435 -10.55 22.59 14.68
N ALA A 436 -9.43 21.88 14.85
CA ALA A 436 -8.11 22.48 15.02
C ALA A 436 -7.41 22.80 13.68
N THR A 437 -7.90 22.24 12.56
CA THR A 437 -7.40 22.50 11.20
C THR A 437 -8.45 23.27 10.38
N ASN A 438 -9.29 22.56 9.64
CA ASN A 438 -10.39 23.16 8.89
C ASN A 438 -11.58 22.19 8.83
N ARG A 439 -12.70 22.62 9.37
CA ARG A 439 -13.94 21.81 9.45
C ARG A 439 -14.56 21.46 8.09
N PHE A 440 -14.09 22.07 7.02
CA PHE A 440 -14.56 21.80 5.64
C PHE A 440 -13.55 21.02 4.80
N ASP A 441 -12.48 20.51 5.41
CA ASP A 441 -11.56 19.62 4.71
C ASP A 441 -12.25 18.28 4.39
N LYS A 442 -12.29 17.94 3.10
CA LYS A 442 -12.90 16.69 2.63
C LYS A 442 -12.23 15.51 3.34
N THR A 443 -13.04 14.68 3.96
CA THR A 443 -12.61 13.59 4.84
C THR A 443 -13.27 12.28 4.45
N ILE A 444 -12.47 11.21 4.34
CA ILE A 444 -12.98 9.85 4.13
C ILE A 444 -12.66 9.01 5.37
N VAL A 445 -13.69 8.43 5.99
CA VAL A 445 -13.56 7.52 7.13
C VAL A 445 -13.84 6.09 6.67
N PHE A 446 -12.81 5.27 6.65
CA PHE A 446 -12.90 3.86 6.29
C PHE A 446 -13.28 3.02 7.50
N CYS A 447 -14.34 2.25 7.37
CA CYS A 447 -14.94 1.39 8.40
C CYS A 447 -14.87 -0.08 7.99
N ASP A 448 -14.96 -1.00 8.95
CA ASP A 448 -14.86 -2.44 8.71
C ASP A 448 -15.99 -2.97 7.82
N ASP A 449 -17.23 -2.56 8.10
CA ASP A 449 -18.43 -2.97 7.37
C ASP A 449 -19.46 -1.82 7.24
N ILE A 450 -20.59 -2.12 6.63
CA ILE A 450 -21.69 -1.16 6.40
C ILE A 450 -22.30 -0.68 7.72
N ASP A 451 -22.50 -1.58 8.68
CA ASP A 451 -23.07 -1.25 9.99
C ASP A 451 -22.13 -0.35 10.79
N HIS A 452 -20.83 -0.61 10.71
CA HIS A 452 -19.81 0.25 11.33
C HIS A 452 -19.81 1.63 10.66
N ALA A 453 -19.89 1.71 9.32
CA ALA A 453 -19.97 2.99 8.62
C ALA A 453 -21.21 3.80 9.03
N GLU A 454 -22.36 3.15 9.30
CA GLU A 454 -23.56 3.83 9.79
C GLU A 454 -23.41 4.32 11.23
N ARG A 455 -22.88 3.49 12.14
CA ARG A 455 -22.62 3.90 13.51
C ARG A 455 -21.64 5.08 13.58
N MET A 456 -20.59 5.03 12.78
CA MET A 456 -19.60 6.11 12.67
C MET A 456 -20.23 7.39 12.13
N ARG A 457 -21.09 7.28 11.11
CA ARG A 457 -21.84 8.43 10.58
C ARG A 457 -22.70 9.09 11.69
N GLN A 458 -23.43 8.28 12.46
CA GLN A 458 -24.25 8.78 13.56
C GLN A 458 -23.39 9.47 14.65
N ALA A 459 -22.28 8.88 15.03
CA ALA A 459 -21.35 9.47 16.01
C ALA A 459 -20.79 10.81 15.49
N LEU A 460 -20.37 10.89 14.24
CA LEU A 460 -19.85 12.11 13.62
C LEU A 460 -20.92 13.19 13.47
N VAL A 461 -22.17 12.82 13.19
CA VAL A 461 -23.32 13.74 13.16
C VAL A 461 -23.52 14.37 14.54
N ASN A 462 -23.47 13.57 15.61
CA ASN A 462 -23.63 14.05 16.97
C ASN A 462 -22.50 15.01 17.38
N GLU A 463 -21.26 14.73 17.01
CA GLU A 463 -20.10 15.59 17.31
C GLU A 463 -20.07 16.88 16.48
N ASN A 464 -20.81 16.93 15.38
CA ASN A 464 -20.88 18.06 14.44
C ASN A 464 -22.32 18.59 14.26
N ALA A 465 -23.15 18.49 15.27
CA ALA A 465 -24.57 18.86 15.24
C ALA A 465 -24.82 20.30 14.72
N ASP A 466 -23.92 21.22 15.02
CA ASP A 466 -23.97 22.62 14.61
C ASP A 466 -23.88 22.80 13.07
N LEU A 467 -23.01 22.02 12.39
CA LEU A 467 -22.86 22.07 10.94
C LEU A 467 -23.87 21.17 10.22
N VAL A 468 -24.24 20.06 10.83
CA VAL A 468 -25.29 19.17 10.31
C VAL A 468 -26.66 19.87 10.32
N ALA A 469 -26.92 20.70 11.35
CA ALA A 469 -28.13 21.53 11.38
C ALA A 469 -28.20 22.56 10.25
N GLN A 470 -27.06 23.04 9.75
CA GLN A 470 -26.97 23.93 8.61
C GLN A 470 -27.14 23.17 7.28
N ASN A 471 -26.56 21.99 7.18
CA ASN A 471 -26.68 21.12 6.01
C ASN A 471 -26.51 19.66 6.40
N HIS A 472 -27.57 18.86 6.23
CA HIS A 472 -27.56 17.45 6.58
C HIS A 472 -26.53 16.62 5.78
N LYS A 473 -26.06 17.09 4.62
CA LYS A 473 -25.02 16.47 3.81
C LYS A 473 -23.60 16.70 4.36
N TYR A 474 -23.45 17.40 5.49
CA TYR A 474 -22.11 17.60 6.08
C TYR A 474 -21.45 16.28 6.42
N VAL A 475 -22.20 15.29 6.95
CA VAL A 475 -21.74 13.93 7.20
C VAL A 475 -22.64 12.95 6.47
N MET A 476 -22.09 12.18 5.55
CA MET A 476 -22.86 11.19 4.78
C MET A 476 -22.21 9.81 4.80
N ARG A 477 -23.03 8.76 4.72
CA ARG A 477 -22.57 7.41 4.46
C ARG A 477 -22.61 7.13 2.96
N ILE A 478 -21.49 6.73 2.38
CA ILE A 478 -21.38 6.32 0.98
C ILE A 478 -20.93 4.86 0.92
N THR A 479 -21.87 3.94 0.83
CA THR A 479 -21.67 2.50 0.81
C THR A 479 -22.42 1.84 -0.35
N GLY A 480 -22.09 0.59 -0.66
CA GLY A 480 -22.64 -0.12 -1.82
C GLY A 480 -24.15 -0.37 -1.77
N ASP A 481 -24.74 -0.45 -0.58
CA ASP A 481 -26.17 -0.63 -0.33
C ASP A 481 -26.98 0.68 -0.34
N ASN A 482 -26.31 1.83 -0.13
CA ASN A 482 -26.99 3.13 0.01
C ASN A 482 -27.10 3.86 -1.33
N ALA A 483 -28.31 3.87 -1.90
CA ALA A 483 -28.58 4.56 -3.18
C ALA A 483 -28.44 6.08 -3.09
N GLU A 484 -28.88 6.69 -1.97
CA GLU A 484 -28.75 8.12 -1.71
C GLU A 484 -27.28 8.55 -1.60
N GLY A 485 -26.49 7.81 -0.80
CA GLY A 485 -25.05 8.07 -0.68
C GLY A 485 -24.32 7.91 -2.01
N LYS A 486 -24.67 6.90 -2.82
CA LYS A 486 -24.09 6.74 -4.16
C LYS A 486 -24.36 7.92 -5.08
N ALA A 487 -25.54 8.54 -4.99
CA ALA A 487 -25.88 9.71 -5.79
C ALA A 487 -25.06 10.95 -5.40
N GLU A 488 -24.58 11.02 -4.16
CA GLU A 488 -23.73 12.10 -3.66
C GLU A 488 -22.23 11.88 -3.89
N LEU A 489 -21.83 10.74 -4.41
CA LEU A 489 -20.41 10.42 -4.66
C LEU A 489 -19.78 11.41 -5.64
N ASP A 490 -20.45 11.74 -6.72
CA ASP A 490 -19.97 12.69 -7.73
C ASP A 490 -19.80 14.10 -7.13
N GLN A 491 -20.71 14.51 -6.24
CA GLN A 491 -20.64 15.78 -5.51
C GLN A 491 -19.43 15.78 -4.54
N PHE A 492 -19.15 14.65 -3.88
CA PHE A 492 -17.98 14.55 -3.00
C PHE A 492 -16.68 14.65 -3.78
N ILE A 493 -16.62 14.06 -4.97
CA ILE A 493 -15.44 14.07 -5.85
C ILE A 493 -15.20 15.44 -6.46
N HIS A 494 -16.27 16.18 -6.78
CA HIS A 494 -16.17 17.46 -7.48
C HIS A 494 -15.46 18.50 -6.60
N PRO A 495 -14.36 19.13 -7.09
CA PRO A 495 -13.58 20.05 -6.28
C PRO A 495 -14.33 21.29 -5.80
N GLU A 496 -15.24 21.84 -6.63
CA GLU A 496 -16.01 23.05 -6.34
C GLU A 496 -17.18 22.80 -5.38
N GLU A 497 -17.63 21.55 -5.25
CA GLU A 497 -18.75 21.21 -4.39
C GLU A 497 -18.32 21.13 -2.93
N LYS A 498 -18.98 21.92 -2.10
CA LYS A 498 -18.68 21.98 -0.67
C LYS A 498 -19.12 20.73 0.09
N TYR A 499 -20.25 20.16 -0.26
CA TYR A 499 -20.87 19.02 0.43
C TYR A 499 -20.97 17.79 -0.49
N PRO A 500 -20.86 16.56 0.06
CA PRO A 500 -20.52 16.17 1.44
C PRO A 500 -19.12 16.58 1.85
N VAL A 501 -18.90 16.78 3.18
CA VAL A 501 -17.56 17.07 3.76
C VAL A 501 -16.94 15.83 4.35
N ILE A 502 -17.65 15.15 5.26
CA ILE A 502 -17.19 13.90 5.90
C ILE A 502 -18.00 12.74 5.34
N VAL A 503 -17.30 11.74 4.84
CA VAL A 503 -17.92 10.55 4.27
C VAL A 503 -17.45 9.31 5.02
N THR A 504 -18.40 8.49 5.50
CA THR A 504 -18.12 7.17 6.06
C THR A 504 -18.36 6.09 5.00
N THR A 505 -17.43 5.15 4.87
CA THR A 505 -17.49 4.10 3.84
C THR A 505 -16.88 2.80 4.34
N SER A 506 -17.26 1.69 3.73
CA SER A 506 -16.61 0.40 3.97
C SER A 506 -15.68 0.00 2.83
N GLU A 507 -16.21 -0.26 1.63
CA GLU A 507 -15.44 -0.73 0.47
C GLU A 507 -15.57 0.17 -0.76
N LEU A 508 -16.70 0.88 -0.90
CA LEU A 508 -17.05 1.55 -2.15
C LEU A 508 -16.00 2.58 -2.58
N MET A 509 -15.42 3.32 -1.64
CA MET A 509 -14.44 4.37 -1.93
C MET A 509 -12.97 3.89 -1.92
N THR A 510 -12.73 2.62 -1.66
CA THR A 510 -11.37 2.06 -1.67
C THR A 510 -10.73 2.20 -3.04
N THR A 511 -11.49 2.06 -4.12
CA THR A 511 -11.00 2.12 -5.50
C THR A 511 -11.91 2.93 -6.40
N GLY A 512 -11.36 3.46 -7.48
CA GLY A 512 -12.11 4.12 -8.52
C GLY A 512 -12.64 5.51 -8.20
N VAL A 513 -12.32 6.06 -7.04
CA VAL A 513 -12.74 7.40 -6.61
C VAL A 513 -11.55 8.35 -6.71
N ASP A 514 -11.67 9.41 -7.50
CA ASP A 514 -10.64 10.45 -7.65
C ASP A 514 -10.99 11.69 -6.82
N ALA A 515 -10.88 11.58 -5.50
CA ALA A 515 -11.17 12.67 -4.58
C ALA A 515 -9.98 13.64 -4.48
N GLN A 516 -9.85 14.55 -5.45
CA GLN A 516 -8.70 15.44 -5.58
C GLN A 516 -8.50 16.39 -4.40
N THR A 517 -9.55 16.73 -3.68
CA THR A 517 -9.55 17.66 -2.54
C THR A 517 -9.59 16.97 -1.17
N CYS A 518 -9.50 15.64 -1.12
CA CYS A 518 -9.47 14.88 0.13
C CYS A 518 -8.19 15.18 0.92
N LYS A 519 -8.32 15.75 2.12
CA LYS A 519 -7.21 16.14 3.01
C LYS A 519 -7.05 15.27 4.24
N LEU A 520 -8.08 14.52 4.62
CA LEU A 520 -8.02 13.61 5.77
C LEU A 520 -8.55 12.22 5.37
N ILE A 521 -7.75 11.21 5.62
CA ILE A 521 -8.12 9.79 5.53
C ILE A 521 -8.09 9.20 6.92
N VAL A 522 -9.20 8.65 7.37
CA VAL A 522 -9.31 8.01 8.68
C VAL A 522 -9.39 6.50 8.48
N LEU A 523 -8.48 5.78 9.12
CA LEU A 523 -8.40 4.32 9.09
C LEU A 523 -8.96 3.74 10.38
N ASP A 524 -10.25 3.49 10.43
CA ASP A 524 -10.91 2.71 11.48
C ASP A 524 -11.42 1.38 10.91
N LYS A 525 -10.53 0.73 10.16
CA LYS A 525 -10.77 -0.49 9.41
C LYS A 525 -9.60 -1.45 9.56
N ASN A 526 -9.92 -2.73 9.81
CA ASN A 526 -8.92 -3.80 9.76
C ASN A 526 -8.53 -4.07 8.30
N ILE A 527 -7.40 -3.55 7.88
CA ILE A 527 -6.85 -3.77 6.55
C ILE A 527 -6.08 -5.08 6.57
N GLN A 528 -6.27 -5.93 5.56
CA GLN A 528 -5.73 -7.29 5.52
C GLN A 528 -4.67 -7.47 4.42
N SER A 529 -4.47 -6.47 3.55
CA SER A 529 -3.49 -6.55 2.48
C SER A 529 -2.83 -5.22 2.19
N MET A 530 -1.55 -5.26 1.82
CA MET A 530 -0.76 -4.14 1.33
C MET A 530 -1.45 -3.42 0.17
N THR A 531 -2.01 -4.16 -0.77
CA THR A 531 -2.72 -3.62 -1.92
C THR A 531 -3.90 -2.75 -1.51
N LYS A 532 -4.72 -3.24 -0.57
CA LYS A 532 -5.87 -2.49 -0.06
C LYS A 532 -5.44 -1.24 0.68
N PHE A 533 -4.37 -1.33 1.46
CA PHE A 533 -3.77 -0.18 2.12
C PHE A 533 -3.34 0.88 1.10
N LYS A 534 -2.53 0.50 0.09
CA LYS A 534 -2.06 1.40 -0.97
C LYS A 534 -3.20 2.05 -1.77
N GLN A 535 -4.29 1.33 -1.99
CA GLN A 535 -5.48 1.88 -2.65
C GLN A 535 -6.21 2.92 -1.80
N ILE A 536 -6.31 2.68 -0.49
CA ILE A 536 -6.94 3.60 0.46
C ILE A 536 -6.13 4.89 0.55
N ILE A 537 -4.82 4.80 0.84
CA ILE A 537 -3.97 6.00 0.92
C ILE A 537 -3.91 6.75 -0.40
N GLY A 538 -3.98 6.02 -1.51
CA GLY A 538 -4.05 6.59 -2.85
C GLY A 538 -5.22 7.57 -3.08
N ARG A 539 -6.24 7.59 -2.22
CA ARG A 539 -7.35 8.58 -2.28
C ARG A 539 -6.88 9.98 -1.87
N GLY A 540 -5.82 10.07 -1.04
CA GLY A 540 -5.24 11.34 -0.59
C GLY A 540 -4.08 11.86 -1.44
N THR A 541 -3.53 11.07 -2.36
CA THR A 541 -2.26 11.40 -3.03
C THR A 541 -2.33 12.49 -4.11
N ARG A 542 -3.53 12.93 -4.50
CA ARG A 542 -3.67 14.00 -5.49
C ARG A 542 -3.22 15.34 -4.94
N ILE A 543 -2.53 16.13 -5.73
CA ILE A 543 -2.29 17.55 -5.48
C ILE A 543 -3.36 18.36 -6.22
N ASN A 544 -3.91 19.37 -5.56
CA ASN A 544 -4.79 20.35 -6.15
C ASN A 544 -4.51 21.72 -5.51
N GLU A 545 -3.63 22.50 -6.13
CA GLU A 545 -3.16 23.78 -5.59
C GLU A 545 -4.26 24.83 -5.57
N ASP A 546 -5.15 24.82 -6.55
CA ASP A 546 -6.28 25.77 -6.66
C ASP A 546 -7.22 25.67 -5.46
N PHE A 547 -7.31 24.50 -4.85
CA PHE A 547 -8.09 24.24 -3.63
C PHE A 547 -7.23 24.08 -2.38
N GLY A 548 -5.95 24.51 -2.42
CA GLY A 548 -5.03 24.47 -1.29
C GLY A 548 -4.75 23.06 -0.77
N LYS A 549 -4.79 22.04 -1.67
CA LYS A 549 -4.51 20.64 -1.34
C LYS A 549 -3.11 20.28 -1.82
N LEU A 550 -2.11 20.44 -0.94
CA LEU A 550 -0.70 20.13 -1.20
C LEU A 550 -0.21 18.90 -0.47
N PHE A 551 -0.83 18.51 0.63
CA PHE A 551 -0.57 17.32 1.40
C PHE A 551 -1.88 16.76 1.98
N PHE A 552 -1.83 15.60 2.61
CA PHE A 552 -2.96 15.03 3.34
C PHE A 552 -2.49 14.38 4.64
N THR A 553 -3.45 14.07 5.50
CA THR A 553 -3.20 13.39 6.77
C THR A 553 -3.91 12.05 6.79
N ILE A 554 -3.23 11.04 7.31
CA ILE A 554 -3.79 9.73 7.64
C ILE A 554 -3.94 9.68 9.14
N MET A 555 -5.16 9.49 9.64
CA MET A 555 -5.44 9.24 11.05
C MET A 555 -5.73 7.75 11.21
N ASP A 556 -4.87 7.04 11.92
CA ASP A 556 -4.86 5.60 12.00
C ASP A 556 -5.21 5.11 13.41
N PHE A 557 -6.32 4.37 13.51
CA PHE A 557 -6.80 3.75 14.75
C PHE A 557 -6.60 2.23 14.79
N LYS A 558 -6.12 1.65 13.70
CA LYS A 558 -6.00 0.18 13.54
C LYS A 558 -4.58 -0.25 13.17
N LYS A 559 -3.58 0.60 13.36
CA LYS A 559 -2.15 0.34 13.09
C LYS A 559 -1.83 -0.07 11.65
N ALA A 560 -2.70 0.28 10.71
CA ALA A 560 -2.49 -0.07 9.30
C ALA A 560 -1.24 0.58 8.71
N THR A 561 -0.90 1.80 9.17
CA THR A 561 0.31 2.53 8.74
C THR A 561 1.62 1.95 9.28
N GLU A 562 1.55 1.07 10.28
CA GLU A 562 2.71 0.31 10.76
C GLU A 562 2.83 -1.02 10.03
N LEU A 563 1.70 -1.73 9.91
CA LEU A 563 1.65 -3.08 9.33
C LEU A 563 1.99 -3.12 7.84
N PHE A 564 1.67 -2.05 7.11
CA PHE A 564 1.76 -1.99 5.64
C PHE A 564 2.67 -0.88 5.12
N ALA A 565 3.56 -0.34 5.95
CA ALA A 565 4.56 0.63 5.50
C ALA A 565 5.56 -0.04 4.54
N ASP A 566 5.65 0.49 3.33
CA ASP A 566 6.62 0.09 2.31
C ASP A 566 7.44 1.34 1.93
N LYS A 567 8.55 1.56 2.65
CA LYS A 567 9.36 2.77 2.50
C LYS A 567 9.94 2.94 1.10
N ASP A 568 10.18 1.84 0.40
CA ASP A 568 10.77 1.88 -0.93
C ASP A 568 9.74 2.26 -2.01
N PHE A 569 8.50 1.83 -1.84
CA PHE A 569 7.43 2.14 -2.78
C PHE A 569 6.56 3.34 -2.35
N ASP A 570 6.15 3.40 -1.09
CA ASP A 570 5.22 4.44 -0.59
C ASP A 570 5.95 5.70 -0.12
N GLY A 571 7.25 5.61 0.15
CA GLY A 571 8.03 6.67 0.76
C GLY A 571 7.75 6.81 2.26
N GLU A 572 8.48 7.69 2.91
CA GLU A 572 8.29 7.99 4.33
C GLU A 572 7.26 9.10 4.52
N PRO A 573 6.40 9.00 5.55
CA PRO A 573 5.56 10.12 5.97
C PRO A 573 6.42 11.34 6.35
N VAL A 574 5.92 12.54 6.06
CA VAL A 574 6.58 13.78 6.50
C VAL A 574 6.68 13.87 8.02
N VAL A 575 5.63 13.41 8.71
CA VAL A 575 5.56 13.36 10.18
C VAL A 575 4.76 12.13 10.57
N ILE A 576 5.24 11.41 11.59
CA ILE A 576 4.46 10.44 12.36
C ILE A 576 4.25 11.05 13.74
N TYR A 577 2.99 11.22 14.14
CA TYR A 577 2.62 11.81 15.41
C TYR A 577 1.70 10.87 16.18
N GLU A 578 2.02 10.65 17.44
CA GLU A 578 1.29 9.80 18.37
C GLU A 578 0.90 10.67 19.60
N PRO A 579 -0.34 11.24 19.61
CA PRO A 579 -0.76 12.12 20.69
C PRO A 579 -0.93 11.36 21.99
N LYS A 580 -0.44 11.94 23.10
CA LYS A 580 -0.66 11.42 24.46
C LYS A 580 -2.07 11.71 24.94
N PRO A 581 -2.56 11.00 25.98
CA PRO A 581 -3.83 11.31 26.62
C PRO A 581 -3.92 12.79 26.99
N GLY A 582 -4.92 13.48 26.47
CA GLY A 582 -5.14 14.92 26.71
C GLY A 582 -4.37 15.87 25.78
N GLU A 583 -3.45 15.38 24.96
CA GLU A 583 -2.80 16.21 23.95
C GLU A 583 -3.69 16.43 22.72
N SER A 584 -3.35 17.47 21.95
CA SER A 584 -3.99 17.77 20.67
C SER A 584 -3.73 16.64 19.69
N VAL A 585 -4.73 16.27 18.91
CA VAL A 585 -4.57 15.32 17.79
C VAL A 585 -3.89 15.94 16.56
N VAL A 586 -3.64 17.26 16.55
CA VAL A 586 -2.88 17.93 15.50
C VAL A 586 -1.41 17.97 15.91
N PRO A 587 -0.50 17.49 15.06
CA PRO A 587 0.93 17.57 15.33
C PRO A 587 1.37 19.00 15.63
N PRO A 588 2.18 19.24 16.67
CA PRO A 588 2.76 20.56 16.93
C PRO A 588 3.64 21.02 15.77
N ASP A 589 3.74 22.33 15.59
CA ASP A 589 4.50 22.92 14.47
C ASP A 589 6.03 22.64 14.56
N ASP A 590 6.54 22.34 15.74
CA ASP A 590 7.97 22.10 16.06
C ASP A 590 8.43 20.67 15.79
N LEU A 591 7.52 19.74 15.51
CA LEU A 591 7.86 18.36 15.11
C LEU A 591 8.31 18.22 13.65
N SER A 592 8.47 19.33 12.94
CA SER A 592 9.18 19.32 11.66
C SER A 592 10.64 18.98 11.93
N GLY A 593 10.97 17.71 11.68
CA GLY A 593 12.27 17.13 11.89
C GLY A 593 13.44 18.01 11.47
N GLU A 594 14.55 17.71 12.07
CA GLU A 594 15.88 18.23 11.84
C GLU A 594 16.07 18.84 10.46
N GLU A 595 16.66 20.01 10.43
CA GLU A 595 17.08 20.71 9.22
C GLU A 595 17.62 19.69 8.21
N ALA A 596 16.89 19.49 7.12
CA ALA A 596 17.44 18.83 5.97
C ALA A 596 18.57 19.73 5.46
N GLN A 597 19.76 19.49 5.96
CA GLN A 597 20.98 19.96 5.31
C GLN A 597 20.93 19.40 3.90
N ALA A 598 20.98 20.31 2.96
CA ALA A 598 21.28 20.00 1.57
C ALA A 598 22.77 19.64 1.52
N ASP A 599 23.07 18.42 1.86
CA ASP A 599 24.37 17.83 1.59
C ASP A 599 24.24 16.94 0.37
N GLY A 600 25.01 17.33 -0.64
CA GLY A 600 25.27 16.48 -1.77
C GLY A 600 26.02 15.27 -1.26
N ASP A 601 25.44 14.10 -1.44
CA ASP A 601 26.00 12.92 -0.89
C ASP A 601 26.32 11.83 -1.85
N GLU A 602 27.55 11.46 -1.66
CA GLU A 602 28.22 10.27 -2.16
C GLU A 602 27.38 8.99 -1.86
N PHE A 603 26.95 8.36 -2.93
CA PHE A 603 26.44 7.01 -2.86
C PHE A 603 27.58 6.01 -2.67
N HIS A 604 27.69 5.45 -1.48
CA HIS A 604 28.32 4.16 -1.30
C HIS A 604 27.30 3.07 -1.58
N GLN A 605 27.52 2.37 -2.70
CA GLN A 605 26.92 1.07 -2.95
C GLN A 605 27.53 0.08 -1.96
N GLU A 606 26.72 -0.48 -1.08
CA GLU A 606 26.98 -1.82 -0.54
C GLU A 606 25.93 -2.79 -1.07
N ASP A 607 26.45 -3.69 -1.88
CA ASP A 607 25.81 -4.89 -2.38
C ASP A 607 25.63 -5.87 -1.23
N GLY A 608 24.39 -6.29 -0.99
CA GLY A 608 24.04 -7.18 0.12
C GLY A 608 22.68 -7.79 -0.05
N SER A 609 22.56 -8.66 -1.07
CA SER A 609 21.44 -9.59 -1.17
C SER A 609 21.33 -10.48 0.07
N GLN A 610 20.21 -10.44 0.77
CA GLN A 610 19.70 -11.60 1.50
C GLN A 610 18.17 -11.55 1.54
N ASP A 611 17.60 -12.52 0.86
CA ASP A 611 16.20 -12.88 0.88
C ASP A 611 15.74 -13.25 2.30
N ALA A 612 14.75 -12.55 2.82
CA ALA A 612 13.97 -13.02 3.95
C ALA A 612 12.50 -13.08 3.53
N ASP A 613 12.04 -14.28 3.29
CA ASP A 613 10.66 -14.67 3.05
C ASP A 613 9.80 -14.49 4.32
N PRO A 614 8.70 -13.78 4.28
CA PRO A 614 7.69 -13.90 5.33
C PRO A 614 6.69 -15.00 5.01
N ALA A 615 6.47 -15.84 6.01
CA ALA A 615 5.68 -17.04 5.96
C ALA A 615 4.17 -16.83 5.76
N ASN A 616 3.59 -17.82 5.10
CA ASN A 616 2.18 -18.15 4.89
C ASN A 616 1.26 -17.90 6.08
N ASP A 617 0.15 -17.24 5.80
CA ASP A 617 -1.10 -17.42 6.56
C ASP A 617 -2.19 -17.95 5.59
N THR A 618 -2.51 -19.22 5.74
CA THR A 618 -3.62 -19.87 5.05
C THR A 618 -4.91 -19.58 5.81
N GLY A 619 -5.56 -18.47 5.48
CA GLY A 619 -6.92 -18.19 5.93
C GLY A 619 -7.91 -18.58 4.85
N GLU A 620 -8.64 -19.68 5.03
CA GLU A 620 -9.81 -20.02 4.22
C GLU A 620 -10.82 -18.87 4.24
N GLY A 621 -10.93 -18.15 3.13
CA GLY A 621 -11.92 -17.11 2.90
C GLY A 621 -12.81 -17.47 1.73
N GLY A 622 -14.02 -17.85 2.03
CA GLY A 622 -15.05 -18.16 1.05
C GLY A 622 -15.31 -17.00 0.08
N GLY A 623 -15.44 -17.34 -1.19
CA GLY A 623 -15.72 -16.42 -2.28
C GLY A 623 -17.02 -15.64 -2.06
N GLY A 624 -16.95 -14.36 -2.28
CA GLY A 624 -18.08 -13.42 -2.30
C GLY A 624 -17.77 -12.25 -3.20
N THR A 625 -18.68 -11.98 -4.12
CA THR A 625 -18.73 -10.80 -4.97
C THR A 625 -18.35 -9.52 -4.20
N MET A 626 -17.64 -8.59 -4.85
CA MET A 626 -17.33 -7.25 -4.32
C MET A 626 -18.59 -6.37 -4.21
N THR A 627 -19.51 -6.79 -3.41
CA THR A 627 -20.48 -5.97 -2.70
C THR A 627 -19.94 -5.85 -1.28
N ASP A 628 -20.19 -4.71 -0.63
CA ASP A 628 -19.98 -4.62 0.82
C ASP A 628 -20.51 -5.91 1.45
N PRO A 629 -19.75 -6.60 2.30
CA PRO A 629 -20.21 -7.85 2.88
C PRO A 629 -21.56 -7.62 3.55
N LEU A 630 -22.60 -8.28 3.06
CA LEU A 630 -23.85 -8.34 3.78
C LEU A 630 -23.56 -8.89 5.18
N PRO A 631 -24.25 -8.41 6.23
CA PRO A 631 -24.05 -8.88 7.58
C PRO A 631 -24.31 -10.39 7.61
N GLY A 632 -23.24 -11.16 7.57
CA GLY A 632 -23.28 -12.59 7.81
C GLY A 632 -23.81 -12.80 9.21
N LYS A 633 -24.57 -13.89 9.46
CA LYS A 633 -25.13 -14.32 10.75
C LYS A 633 -24.04 -14.61 11.80
N ARG A 634 -23.12 -13.71 12.05
CA ARG A 634 -22.22 -13.77 13.20
C ARG A 634 -22.88 -13.00 14.33
N THR A 635 -22.97 -13.59 15.48
CA THR A 635 -23.49 -12.89 16.67
C THR A 635 -22.55 -11.72 16.98
N LYS A 636 -23.06 -10.53 16.81
CA LYS A 636 -22.33 -9.28 17.08
C LYS A 636 -22.82 -8.76 18.43
N TYR A 637 -21.94 -8.73 19.42
CA TYR A 637 -22.27 -8.19 20.75
C TYR A 637 -22.10 -6.68 20.74
N VAL A 638 -23.10 -5.94 21.16
CA VAL A 638 -23.07 -4.48 21.25
C VAL A 638 -23.06 -4.06 22.72
N VAL A 639 -22.03 -3.35 23.16
CA VAL A 639 -21.82 -2.94 24.55
C VAL A 639 -21.69 -1.43 24.65
N ALA A 640 -22.49 -0.80 25.50
CA ALA A 640 -22.57 0.65 25.63
C ALA A 640 -21.79 1.23 26.83
N ASP A 641 -21.55 0.43 27.86
CA ASP A 641 -21.09 0.86 29.18
C ASP A 641 -19.60 0.56 29.45
N VAL A 642 -18.80 0.40 28.43
CA VAL A 642 -17.34 0.18 28.56
C VAL A 642 -16.59 1.47 28.33
N GLU A 643 -15.93 1.98 29.35
CA GLU A 643 -15.08 3.16 29.24
C GLU A 643 -13.88 2.87 28.33
N VAL A 644 -13.63 3.78 27.39
CA VAL A 644 -12.58 3.68 26.39
C VAL A 644 -11.74 4.95 26.39
N LYS A 645 -10.42 4.80 26.41
CA LYS A 645 -9.46 5.91 26.49
C LYS A 645 -8.40 5.80 25.41
N VAL A 646 -7.83 6.94 25.03
CA VAL A 646 -6.60 6.96 24.23
C VAL A 646 -5.44 6.61 25.16
N VAL A 647 -4.59 5.69 24.71
CA VAL A 647 -3.37 5.28 25.40
C VAL A 647 -2.19 5.69 24.55
N SER A 648 -1.26 6.44 25.14
CA SER A 648 0.09 6.54 24.60
C SER A 648 1.05 6.64 25.77
N GLU A 649 1.63 5.53 26.18
CA GLU A 649 2.87 5.54 26.94
C GLU A 649 4.00 5.14 25.99
N ARG A 650 4.82 6.09 25.64
CA ARG A 650 6.05 5.85 24.93
C ARG A 650 7.13 5.59 25.98
N VAL A 651 7.25 4.34 26.44
CA VAL A 651 8.46 3.89 27.11
C VAL A 651 9.49 3.70 25.98
N GLN A 652 10.63 4.37 26.09
CA GLN A 652 11.72 4.21 25.11
C GLN A 652 12.49 2.93 25.44
N TYR A 653 12.37 1.93 24.60
CA TYR A 653 13.15 0.69 24.69
C TYR A 653 14.33 0.74 23.74
N TYR A 654 15.45 0.15 24.16
CA TYR A 654 16.61 -0.02 23.32
C TYR A 654 16.74 -1.50 22.93
N GLY A 655 16.89 -1.80 21.66
CA GLY A 655 17.11 -3.16 21.18
C GLY A 655 18.47 -3.71 21.63
N ASN A 656 18.67 -5.01 21.44
CA ASN A 656 19.93 -5.67 21.75
C ASN A 656 21.13 -5.10 20.97
N ASP A 657 20.90 -4.40 19.87
CA ASP A 657 21.87 -3.66 19.07
C ASP A 657 22.21 -2.26 19.64
N GLY A 658 21.59 -1.89 20.77
CA GLY A 658 21.77 -0.59 21.41
C GLY A 658 21.07 0.57 20.73
N LYS A 659 20.28 0.32 19.68
CA LYS A 659 19.48 1.34 19.00
C LYS A 659 18.11 1.52 19.66
N LEU A 660 17.61 2.75 19.62
CA LEU A 660 16.28 3.06 20.12
C LEU A 660 15.23 2.32 19.28
N ILE A 661 14.35 1.56 19.96
CA ILE A 661 13.19 0.93 19.33
C ILE A 661 12.19 2.04 19.03
N THR A 662 11.99 2.35 17.73
CA THR A 662 11.09 3.39 17.25
C THR A 662 9.67 2.88 16.99
N GLU A 663 9.49 1.57 17.00
CA GLU A 663 8.20 0.89 16.85
C GLU A 663 7.59 0.55 18.22
N SER A 664 6.32 0.12 18.24
CA SER A 664 5.71 -0.33 19.50
C SER A 664 6.43 -1.56 20.03
N LEU A 665 6.47 -1.72 21.37
CA LEU A 665 7.07 -2.89 22.01
C LEU A 665 6.45 -4.21 21.51
N LYS A 666 5.13 -4.20 21.23
CA LYS A 666 4.42 -5.36 20.66
C LYS A 666 4.92 -5.72 19.27
N ASP A 667 5.08 -4.72 18.39
CA ASP A 667 5.52 -4.96 17.02
C ASP A 667 6.98 -5.39 16.98
N TYR A 668 7.81 -4.78 17.82
CA TYR A 668 9.20 -5.22 18.03
C TYR A 668 9.26 -6.66 18.52
N THR A 669 8.49 -7.00 19.58
CA THR A 669 8.40 -8.37 20.09
C THR A 669 7.87 -9.34 19.05
N ARG A 670 6.83 -8.92 18.28
CA ARG A 670 6.29 -9.73 17.19
C ARG A 670 7.35 -10.06 16.14
N LYS A 671 8.15 -9.08 15.72
CA LYS A 671 9.25 -9.30 14.78
C LYS A 671 10.33 -10.21 15.37
N ALA A 672 10.70 -10.00 16.62
CA ALA A 672 11.69 -10.84 17.31
C ALA A 672 11.22 -12.30 17.37
N VAL A 673 9.96 -12.55 17.76
CA VAL A 673 9.39 -13.91 17.83
C VAL A 673 9.26 -14.54 16.45
N LEU A 674 8.75 -13.78 15.44
CA LEU A 674 8.59 -14.29 14.07
C LEU A 674 9.92 -14.49 13.35
N GLY A 675 10.96 -13.77 13.75
CA GLY A 675 12.33 -14.03 13.29
C GLY A 675 12.87 -15.38 13.77
N GLU A 676 12.47 -15.83 14.96
CA GLU A 676 12.90 -17.10 15.55
C GLU A 676 11.94 -18.25 15.17
N PHE A 677 10.63 -18.00 15.14
CA PHE A 677 9.60 -19.00 14.85
C PHE A 677 8.71 -18.55 13.68
N SER A 678 8.87 -19.20 12.55
CA SER A 678 8.12 -18.86 11.31
C SER A 678 6.62 -19.10 11.40
N SER A 679 6.11 -19.84 12.39
CA SER A 679 4.68 -20.13 12.59
C SER A 679 4.37 -20.46 14.04
N LEU A 680 3.08 -20.39 14.42
CA LEU A 680 2.57 -20.86 15.70
C LEU A 680 2.94 -22.33 15.94
N ASP A 681 2.79 -23.19 14.95
CA ASP A 681 3.12 -24.62 15.06
C ASP A 681 4.61 -24.83 15.37
N ALA A 682 5.52 -24.08 14.77
CA ALA A 682 6.95 -24.13 15.06
C ALA A 682 7.23 -23.74 16.51
N PHE A 683 6.59 -22.67 17.01
CA PHE A 683 6.70 -22.27 18.41
C PHE A 683 6.12 -23.33 19.35
N LEU A 684 4.91 -23.85 19.08
CA LEU A 684 4.28 -24.90 19.88
C LEU A 684 5.12 -26.18 19.92
N GLN A 685 5.72 -26.56 18.80
CA GLN A 685 6.62 -27.71 18.74
C GLN A 685 7.86 -27.49 19.61
N ARG A 686 8.52 -26.33 19.50
CA ARG A 686 9.69 -25.98 20.33
C ARG A 686 9.33 -25.95 21.81
N TRP A 687 8.18 -25.31 22.15
CA TRP A 687 7.65 -25.25 23.51
C TRP A 687 7.38 -26.65 24.10
N THR A 688 6.69 -27.50 23.35
CA THR A 688 6.30 -28.86 23.79
C THR A 688 7.51 -29.75 23.98
N THR A 689 8.51 -29.65 23.11
CA THR A 689 9.71 -30.50 23.12
C THR A 689 10.79 -30.02 24.09
N ALA A 690 10.69 -28.80 24.64
CA ALA A 690 11.66 -28.29 25.60
C ALA A 690 11.60 -29.06 26.93
N ASP A 691 12.75 -29.43 27.45
CA ASP A 691 12.88 -30.06 28.77
C ASP A 691 12.51 -29.10 29.91
N GLN A 692 12.79 -27.83 29.73
CA GLN A 692 12.38 -26.73 30.62
C GLN A 692 11.77 -25.61 29.78
N LYS A 693 10.57 -25.17 30.12
CA LYS A 693 9.83 -24.09 29.41
C LYS A 693 10.52 -22.73 29.62
N GLN A 694 11.10 -22.53 30.81
CA GLN A 694 11.87 -21.35 31.14
C GLN A 694 13.06 -21.13 30.19
N ALA A 695 13.64 -22.21 29.67
CA ALA A 695 14.76 -22.09 28.72
C ALA A 695 14.31 -21.45 27.40
N VAL A 696 13.08 -21.73 26.94
CA VAL A 696 12.52 -21.10 25.72
C VAL A 696 12.24 -19.62 25.95
N LEU A 697 11.77 -19.25 27.14
CA LEU A 697 11.55 -17.84 27.50
C LEU A 697 12.88 -17.07 27.55
N THR A 698 13.91 -17.67 28.18
CA THR A 698 15.25 -17.06 28.21
C THR A 698 15.87 -16.91 26.83
N GLU A 699 15.65 -17.87 25.92
CA GLU A 699 16.05 -17.79 24.52
C GLU A 699 15.39 -16.58 23.83
N LEU A 700 14.09 -16.39 24.01
CA LEU A 700 13.35 -15.25 23.47
C LEU A 700 13.81 -13.91 24.09
N GLU A 701 14.12 -13.86 25.40
CA GLU A 701 14.70 -12.68 26.04
C GLU A 701 16.05 -12.29 25.41
N GLN A 702 16.89 -13.27 25.12
CA GLN A 702 18.16 -13.04 24.42
C GLN A 702 17.96 -12.52 23.00
N HIS A 703 16.86 -12.87 22.36
CA HIS A 703 16.46 -12.34 21.05
C HIS A 703 15.67 -11.02 21.12
N GLY A 704 15.59 -10.40 22.30
CA GLY A 704 15.03 -9.06 22.48
C GLY A 704 13.55 -9.01 22.86
N VAL A 705 12.96 -10.10 23.35
CA VAL A 705 11.60 -10.09 23.91
C VAL A 705 11.64 -9.60 25.35
N PHE A 706 10.95 -8.51 25.65
CA PHE A 706 10.85 -7.89 26.97
C PHE A 706 9.56 -8.33 27.65
N PHE A 707 9.57 -9.48 28.36
CA PHE A 707 8.36 -10.07 28.93
C PHE A 707 7.73 -9.24 30.05
N GLU A 708 8.51 -8.62 30.93
CA GLU A 708 7.98 -7.82 32.02
C GLU A 708 7.27 -6.59 31.50
N GLU A 709 7.89 -5.84 30.60
CA GLU A 709 7.35 -4.65 29.99
C GLU A 709 6.14 -4.98 29.08
N LEU A 710 6.21 -6.10 28.38
CA LEU A 710 5.12 -6.58 27.55
C LEU A 710 3.90 -6.96 28.42
N ALA A 711 4.13 -7.61 29.57
CA ALA A 711 3.09 -7.94 30.54
C ALA A 711 2.44 -6.69 31.13
N GLU A 712 3.20 -5.62 31.33
CA GLU A 712 2.65 -4.33 31.79
C GLU A 712 1.69 -3.70 30.77
N GLN A 713 1.97 -3.86 29.48
CA GLN A 713 1.16 -3.31 28.40
C GLN A 713 -0.06 -4.18 28.06
N VAL A 714 0.08 -5.51 28.12
CA VAL A 714 -0.95 -6.46 27.67
C VAL A 714 -1.81 -6.94 28.84
N GLY A 715 -1.18 -7.30 29.98
CA GLY A 715 -1.85 -7.80 31.18
C GLY A 715 -0.85 -8.49 32.09
N LYS A 716 -0.69 -7.98 33.31
CA LYS A 716 0.32 -8.44 34.29
C LYS A 716 0.20 -9.90 34.70
N ASP A 717 -1.02 -10.46 34.65
CA ASP A 717 -1.32 -11.82 35.09
C ASP A 717 -1.26 -12.85 33.99
N LEU A 718 -0.88 -12.45 32.75
CA LEU A 718 -0.75 -13.37 31.64
C LEU A 718 0.47 -14.27 31.80
N ASP A 719 0.37 -15.50 31.32
CA ASP A 719 1.52 -16.38 31.20
C ASP A 719 2.41 -15.88 30.06
N PRO A 720 3.75 -15.92 30.18
CA PRO A 720 4.65 -15.54 29.11
C PRO A 720 4.43 -16.31 27.80
N PHE A 721 4.04 -17.57 27.87
CA PHE A 721 3.62 -18.35 26.69
C PHE A 721 2.42 -17.70 25.98
N ASP A 722 1.43 -17.26 26.77
CA ASP A 722 0.24 -16.61 26.22
C ASP A 722 0.56 -15.22 25.69
N LEU A 723 1.50 -14.51 26.26
CA LEU A 723 2.01 -13.24 25.74
C LEU A 723 2.63 -13.44 24.36
N VAL A 724 3.48 -14.46 24.18
CA VAL A 724 4.06 -14.78 22.86
C VAL A 724 2.98 -15.16 21.87
N CYS A 725 2.08 -16.10 22.25
CA CYS A 725 0.99 -16.54 21.36
C CYS A 725 0.06 -15.38 20.98
N HIS A 726 -0.22 -14.46 21.92
CA HIS A 726 -1.06 -13.30 21.66
C HIS A 726 -0.39 -12.28 20.75
N VAL A 727 0.84 -11.90 21.06
CA VAL A 727 1.53 -10.82 20.36
C VAL A 727 2.02 -11.24 18.98
N ALA A 728 2.59 -12.44 18.85
CA ALA A 728 3.15 -12.89 17.60
C ALA A 728 2.13 -13.59 16.68
N PHE A 729 1.20 -14.35 17.26
CA PHE A 729 0.30 -15.24 16.51
C PHE A 729 -1.19 -14.92 16.71
N ASP A 730 -1.52 -13.78 17.34
CA ASP A 730 -2.89 -13.29 17.54
C ASP A 730 -3.83 -14.30 18.25
N GLN A 731 -3.28 -15.16 19.12
CA GLN A 731 -4.08 -16.11 19.88
C GLN A 731 -4.71 -15.46 21.12
N PRO A 732 -5.90 -15.89 21.55
CA PRO A 732 -6.52 -15.40 22.79
C PRO A 732 -5.65 -15.82 23.99
N PRO A 733 -5.16 -14.87 24.81
CA PRO A 733 -4.28 -15.21 25.93
C PRO A 733 -5.08 -15.66 27.13
N LEU A 734 -4.49 -16.51 27.97
CA LEU A 734 -4.99 -16.93 29.26
C LEU A 734 -4.07 -16.39 30.38
N THR A 735 -4.67 -16.04 31.53
CA THR A 735 -3.91 -15.76 32.73
C THR A 735 -3.31 -17.04 33.32
N ARG A 736 -2.23 -16.90 34.06
CA ARG A 736 -1.65 -18.04 34.82
C ARG A 736 -2.66 -18.75 35.69
N ARG A 737 -3.53 -18.00 36.35
CA ARG A 737 -4.59 -18.54 37.21
C ARG A 737 -5.63 -19.34 36.41
N GLU A 738 -6.05 -18.83 35.26
CA GLU A 738 -6.98 -19.55 34.40
C GLU A 738 -6.40 -20.86 33.89
N ARG A 739 -5.11 -20.90 33.53
CA ARG A 739 -4.42 -22.13 33.17
C ARG A 739 -4.41 -23.13 34.33
N ALA A 740 -4.04 -22.70 35.52
CA ALA A 740 -4.04 -23.53 36.72
C ALA A 740 -5.44 -24.07 37.03
N ASP A 741 -6.47 -23.24 36.98
CA ASP A 741 -7.85 -23.62 37.24
C ASP A 741 -8.41 -24.60 36.18
N ASN A 742 -8.01 -24.45 34.91
CA ASN A 742 -8.37 -25.37 33.86
C ASN A 742 -7.80 -26.77 34.08
N VAL A 743 -6.57 -26.89 34.60
CA VAL A 743 -5.98 -28.17 34.99
C VAL A 743 -6.73 -28.80 36.18
N LYS A 744 -7.09 -28.00 37.18
CA LYS A 744 -7.86 -28.44 38.33
C LYS A 744 -9.23 -28.97 37.93
N LYS A 745 -9.96 -28.22 37.06
CA LYS A 745 -11.30 -28.62 36.57
C LYS A 745 -11.31 -29.94 35.79
N ARG A 746 -10.24 -30.22 35.05
CA ARG A 746 -10.13 -31.50 34.29
C ARG A 746 -9.86 -32.74 35.14
N ASN A 747 -9.75 -32.60 36.45
CA ASN A 747 -9.49 -33.67 37.42
C ASN A 747 -8.28 -34.56 37.01
N TYR A 748 -7.26 -33.90 36.48
CA TYR A 748 -6.11 -34.53 35.83
C TYR A 748 -5.28 -35.42 36.79
N PHE A 749 -5.34 -35.09 38.08
CA PHE A 749 -4.55 -35.74 39.11
C PHE A 749 -5.27 -36.87 39.86
N ALA A 750 -6.46 -37.33 39.39
CA ALA A 750 -7.21 -38.38 40.02
C ALA A 750 -6.44 -39.73 40.14
N LYS A 751 -5.42 -39.91 39.33
CA LYS A 751 -4.53 -41.09 39.34
C LYS A 751 -3.51 -41.12 40.47
N TYR A 752 -3.26 -39.98 41.12
CA TYR A 752 -2.31 -39.88 42.24
C TYR A 752 -2.98 -40.04 43.59
N GLY A 753 -2.25 -40.57 44.56
CA GLY A 753 -2.75 -40.65 45.94
C GLY A 753 -3.01 -39.26 46.54
N GLU A 754 -3.82 -39.19 47.57
CA GLU A 754 -4.36 -37.95 48.15
C GLU A 754 -3.22 -36.92 48.45
N GLN A 755 -2.14 -37.36 49.11
CA GLN A 755 -1.03 -36.51 49.46
C GLN A 755 -0.21 -36.02 48.27
N ALA A 756 0.03 -36.90 47.30
CA ALA A 756 0.72 -36.49 46.06
C ALA A 756 -0.13 -35.54 45.23
N ARG A 757 -1.45 -35.68 45.24
CA ARG A 757 -2.38 -34.75 44.58
C ARG A 757 -2.32 -33.38 45.23
N ALA A 758 -2.36 -33.31 46.55
CA ALA A 758 -2.27 -32.08 47.28
C ALA A 758 -0.95 -31.33 47.02
N VAL A 759 0.15 -32.03 46.78
CA VAL A 759 1.42 -31.43 46.35
C VAL A 759 1.29 -30.83 44.93
N LEU A 760 0.68 -31.54 43.98
CA LEU A 760 0.49 -31.05 42.61
C LEU A 760 -0.45 -29.84 42.58
N GLU A 761 -1.49 -29.80 43.39
CA GLU A 761 -2.38 -28.65 43.54
C GLU A 761 -1.62 -27.43 44.13
N ALA A 762 -0.75 -27.66 45.12
CA ALA A 762 0.07 -26.61 45.68
C ALA A 762 1.14 -26.08 44.68
N LEU A 763 1.64 -26.93 43.80
CA LEU A 763 2.52 -26.53 42.67
C LEU A 763 1.74 -25.69 41.66
N LEU A 764 0.46 -26.02 41.35
CA LEU A 764 -0.40 -25.21 40.48
C LEU A 764 -0.68 -23.82 41.08
N ASP A 765 -0.92 -23.75 42.39
CA ASP A 765 -1.10 -22.45 43.05
C ASP A 765 0.19 -21.61 42.96
N LYS A 766 1.35 -22.24 43.14
CA LYS A 766 2.65 -21.59 43.00
C LYS A 766 2.90 -21.09 41.57
N TYR A 767 2.56 -21.90 40.57
CA TYR A 767 2.58 -21.49 39.18
C TYR A 767 1.66 -20.28 38.92
N ALA A 768 0.44 -20.32 39.45
CA ALA A 768 -0.52 -19.22 39.27
C ALA A 768 -0.01 -17.88 39.85
N ASP A 769 0.77 -17.93 40.93
CA ASP A 769 1.30 -16.73 41.56
C ASP A 769 2.64 -16.28 40.96
N GLU A 770 3.55 -17.21 40.61
CA GLU A 770 4.95 -16.91 40.27
C GLU A 770 5.39 -17.35 38.87
N GLY A 771 4.60 -18.17 38.17
CA GLY A 771 4.88 -18.65 36.83
C GLY A 771 5.63 -19.95 36.70
N ILE A 772 5.94 -20.36 35.44
CA ILE A 772 6.47 -21.69 35.12
C ILE A 772 7.88 -21.93 35.66
N GLY A 773 8.74 -20.95 35.65
CA GLY A 773 10.13 -21.08 36.10
C GLY A 773 10.26 -21.48 37.56
N THR A 774 9.29 -21.13 38.41
CA THR A 774 9.31 -21.50 39.84
C THR A 774 9.07 -22.99 40.05
N ILE A 775 8.14 -23.60 39.29
CA ILE A 775 7.83 -25.02 39.48
C ILE A 775 8.83 -25.96 38.82
N GLU A 776 9.58 -25.51 37.85
CA GLU A 776 10.65 -26.28 37.18
C GLU A 776 11.91 -26.48 38.06
N THR A 777 12.02 -25.73 39.15
CA THR A 777 13.19 -25.84 40.05
C THR A 777 12.89 -26.77 41.25
N VAL A 778 13.85 -27.64 41.57
CA VAL A 778 13.72 -28.50 42.76
C VAL A 778 13.62 -27.68 44.07
N ASN A 779 14.10 -26.45 44.05
CA ASN A 779 14.05 -25.53 45.19
C ASN A 779 12.64 -25.16 45.61
N VAL A 780 11.64 -25.27 44.70
CA VAL A 780 10.22 -25.02 45.02
C VAL A 780 9.72 -25.87 46.17
N LEU A 781 10.26 -27.09 46.36
CA LEU A 781 9.88 -27.99 47.44
C LEU A 781 10.35 -27.50 48.82
N ASN A 782 11.26 -26.52 48.91
CA ASN A 782 11.76 -25.90 50.13
C ASN A 782 10.97 -24.66 50.55
N VAL A 783 9.94 -24.25 49.86
CA VAL A 783 9.18 -23.04 50.12
C VAL A 783 7.72 -23.32 50.46
N GLN A 784 7.07 -22.41 51.20
CA GLN A 784 5.61 -22.47 51.43
C GLN A 784 4.83 -22.34 50.11
N PRO A 785 3.73 -23.09 49.93
CA PRO A 785 3.08 -24.00 50.87
C PRO A 785 3.61 -25.46 50.86
N LEU A 786 4.62 -25.78 50.06
CA LEU A 786 5.06 -27.17 49.83
C LEU A 786 5.76 -27.78 51.02
N THR A 787 6.43 -26.99 51.85
CA THR A 787 7.05 -27.45 53.14
C THR A 787 6.03 -28.04 54.12
N LYS A 788 4.71 -27.81 53.95
CA LYS A 788 3.68 -28.45 54.76
C LYS A 788 3.58 -29.97 54.53
N PHE A 789 4.08 -30.45 53.37
CA PHE A 789 4.01 -31.87 53.01
C PHE A 789 5.27 -32.63 53.41
N GLY A 790 6.24 -31.99 54.04
CA GLY A 790 7.49 -32.54 54.51
C GLY A 790 8.74 -31.96 53.84
N THR A 791 9.87 -32.62 54.03
CA THR A 791 11.12 -32.27 53.38
C THR A 791 11.07 -32.66 51.89
N PRO A 792 11.88 -32.06 50.98
CA PRO A 792 11.91 -32.44 49.55
C PRO A 792 12.04 -33.94 49.32
N VAL A 793 12.82 -34.65 50.14
CA VAL A 793 13.00 -36.11 50.02
C VAL A 793 11.73 -36.86 50.39
N GLU A 794 10.98 -36.43 51.40
CA GLU A 794 9.72 -37.00 51.78
C GLU A 794 8.63 -36.74 50.75
N ILE A 795 8.57 -35.51 50.21
CA ILE A 795 7.64 -35.17 49.11
C ILE A 795 7.91 -36.04 47.87
N VAL A 796 9.15 -36.17 47.46
CA VAL A 796 9.52 -37.04 46.32
C VAL A 796 9.12 -38.53 46.58
N ARG A 797 9.19 -38.99 47.78
CA ARG A 797 8.76 -40.37 48.16
C ARG A 797 7.25 -40.57 48.03
N LEU A 798 6.43 -39.50 48.17
CA LEU A 798 4.97 -39.57 47.95
C LEU A 798 4.61 -39.96 46.51
N PHE A 799 5.50 -39.71 45.59
CA PHE A 799 5.37 -40.06 44.16
C PHE A 799 5.98 -41.43 43.85
N GLY A 800 6.68 -42.07 44.77
CA GLY A 800 7.38 -43.33 44.54
C GLY A 800 8.84 -43.15 44.07
N GLY A 801 9.40 -41.98 44.25
CA GLY A 801 10.81 -41.67 43.95
C GLY A 801 11.00 -40.55 42.94
N LYS A 802 12.27 -40.15 42.73
CA LYS A 802 12.66 -38.96 41.91
C LYS A 802 12.13 -39.05 40.47
N ALA A 803 12.30 -40.19 39.82
CA ALA A 803 11.86 -40.36 38.42
C ALA A 803 10.35 -40.24 38.28
N GLN A 804 9.58 -40.70 39.24
CA GLN A 804 8.10 -40.61 39.22
C GLN A 804 7.64 -39.21 39.55
N TYR A 805 8.32 -38.49 40.43
CA TYR A 805 8.09 -37.04 40.70
C TYR A 805 8.37 -36.22 39.45
N GLU A 806 9.50 -36.38 38.81
CA GLU A 806 9.85 -35.67 37.55
C GLU A 806 8.84 -35.99 36.46
N LYS A 807 8.36 -37.20 36.34
CA LYS A 807 7.31 -37.57 35.42
C LYS A 807 5.99 -36.86 35.73
N ALA A 808 5.61 -36.77 37.01
CA ALA A 808 4.40 -36.08 37.44
C ALA A 808 4.49 -34.58 37.16
N LEU A 809 5.68 -33.97 37.33
CA LEU A 809 5.93 -32.57 37.01
C LEU A 809 5.80 -32.31 35.51
N ARG A 810 6.41 -33.10 34.65
CA ARG A 810 6.27 -32.97 33.17
C ARG A 810 4.81 -33.16 32.71
N GLU A 811 4.07 -34.05 33.36
CA GLU A 811 2.63 -34.21 33.08
C GLU A 811 1.82 -32.98 33.49
N LEU A 812 2.20 -32.33 34.62
CA LEU A 812 1.62 -31.10 35.11
C LEU A 812 1.90 -29.94 34.09
N GLU A 813 3.16 -29.81 33.69
CA GLU A 813 3.57 -28.81 32.69
C GLU A 813 2.83 -29.02 31.34
N SER A 814 2.75 -30.27 30.90
CA SER A 814 2.03 -30.58 29.66
C SER A 814 0.55 -30.25 29.81
N ALA A 815 -0.08 -30.52 30.96
CA ALA A 815 -1.48 -30.20 31.21
C ALA A 815 -1.79 -28.69 31.23
N LEU A 816 -0.84 -27.87 31.68
CA LEU A 816 -0.96 -26.39 31.68
C LEU A 816 -1.07 -25.83 30.25
N TYR A 817 -0.36 -26.41 29.27
CA TYR A 817 -0.23 -25.87 27.91
C TYR A 817 -0.99 -26.69 26.84
N VAL A 818 -1.83 -27.62 27.22
CA VAL A 818 -2.78 -28.24 26.28
C VAL A 818 -3.76 -27.19 25.79
N ALA A 819 -3.90 -27.08 24.47
CA ALA A 819 -4.89 -26.21 23.86
C ALA A 819 -6.30 -26.49 24.41
N VAL A 820 -7.00 -25.46 24.81
CA VAL A 820 -8.38 -25.53 25.31
C VAL A 820 -9.35 -25.67 24.16
#